data_e1217d15fd1414a4b5ee420ee735d7d7
#
_entry.id   e1217d15fd1414a4b5ee420ee735d7d7
#
_cell.length_a   1.000
_cell.length_b   1.000
_cell.length_c   1.000
_cell.angle_alpha   90.00
_cell.angle_beta   90.00
_cell.angle_gamma   90.00
#
_symmetry.space_group_name_H-M   'P 1'
#
loop_
_entity.id
_entity.type
_entity.pdbx_description
1 polymer ?
#
loop_
_entity_poly.entity_id
_entity_poly.type
_entity_poly.pdbx_seq_one_letter_code
_entity_poly.pdbx_strand_id
1 'polypeptide(L)'
;MHEVTRRDVLRGAGVLAGATVVHGAAATSAAEAGPGGAAGIGQGTNISASVSPDGKHVAFDLVTAIWTVPIAGGDAVRLTGDDIDATQPSWSPDGRTLVCQAYRDGNYHLYTLRHDGSGLRQLTHGPFDHREPRFSPDGKTIAFSSDRGGSYGVHTLDVATGAITARTDTAAEEAMPAWSPDGRRLAYTVDSTAIDVLDLGTGATSRVVTAPAGASLYGPSFAPDGTLAYVRVAGATAELVVGDRVVSAKGEDVFGFAPSWLSAGELLHTADGHLKRRTLDGTTTVVAFTAAVPVVPRPDYHRKVRDLDSTREQRVVGIASPVASPDGRQVAFRALNALWLLTIGDPVPRRLVADGYFNSDPDFTPDGRSIVYASDRTGDADLWQRDLATGDERRLTGLPGAQTAPRLSPDGTKIAYCDQDGVVWVLDLASGALTQATPTLFMPGRPTWSPDGRTLALAAVKPYSRRFREGTSQVLTVDLATGTLTYTEPMPHASIATRGDDGPVWSPDGRYLAFTVESCAWVVPVDARGRFTGPARQVTREVTDSLSWLGRDRLLYLHNGTLRAVGVNGRGAKDIPLSLRYRPARVRRHDVVRVGALWDGSAPRLRGRSDIVLADGKVEAVLPAGSRPPTVDATHLTAMPGLIDAHVHWHLRGRHWGDRQGRLWLAYGITTTRSPGDPVYQYAETREALESGDRVGPRYFGTGEAVDGSRVYYNFMRTTRSVAQLELELARARALGYDMIKTYVRLPVAYQRRVVAAAHRAGLPLSSHYLYPAEHIGMDGMEHTGATNRLGYSHTVSRLGRAYEDAVELFVRSGMSITPTLFNSAGIYDNDRTLVEDERTRTLFPSWEYAQYVAKADAAQTPANATTLALLAANVDMVLRIHRGGGFVIAGTDAPLDNPAVSLHANLRAKVRFGFTPYEALTTATRNPARWLGHAGELGEIRPGAQADLSFVTGDPLSDIRAAAAVQLVMKGGALHTVDDLLAPFATHAAVPALVTTAPPAVHNHDEAFWWHEPEWANHYCG
;
A
#
# COMPACT_ATOMS: atom_id res chain seq x y z
N MET A 1 -6.73 -35.35 -36.27
CA MET A 1 -7.28 -34.25 -37.05
C MET A 1 -8.80 -34.37 -37.05
N HIS A 2 -9.47 -33.72 -36.17
CA HIS A 2 -10.90 -33.42 -36.28
C HIS A 2 -11.03 -31.98 -35.74
N GLU A 3 -11.44 -31.12 -36.65
CA GLU A 3 -11.83 -29.73 -36.35
C GLU A 3 -13.02 -29.72 -35.39
N VAL A 4 -12.86 -29.11 -34.22
CA VAL A 4 -13.97 -28.78 -33.34
C VAL A 4 -14.48 -27.43 -33.74
N THR A 5 -15.68 -27.36 -34.28
CA THR A 5 -16.32 -26.13 -34.73
C THR A 5 -16.91 -25.36 -33.55
N ARG A 6 -17.03 -24.05 -33.73
CA ARG A 6 -17.56 -23.03 -32.78
C ARG A 6 -18.94 -23.35 -32.15
N ARG A 7 -19.60 -24.44 -32.55
CA ARG A 7 -20.93 -24.85 -32.05
C ARG A 7 -20.92 -25.71 -30.78
N ASP A 8 -19.79 -26.32 -30.43
CA ASP A 8 -19.74 -27.23 -29.27
C ASP A 8 -19.45 -26.57 -27.95
N VAL A 9 -19.04 -25.27 -27.95
CA VAL A 9 -18.77 -24.47 -26.75
C VAL A 9 -20.03 -23.86 -26.14
N LEU A 10 -21.18 -23.89 -26.83
CA LEU A 10 -22.43 -23.25 -26.41
C LEU A 10 -23.46 -24.16 -25.74
N ARG A 11 -23.12 -25.42 -25.45
CA ARG A 11 -24.08 -26.39 -24.85
C ARG A 11 -23.88 -26.65 -23.34
N GLY A 12 -23.01 -25.91 -22.67
CA GLY A 12 -22.75 -26.07 -21.24
C GLY A 12 -23.33 -24.99 -20.31
N ALA A 13 -24.06 -24.01 -20.80
CA ALA A 13 -24.65 -22.93 -20.01
C ALA A 13 -26.17 -22.89 -20.21
N GLY A 14 -26.87 -23.75 -19.54
CA GLY A 14 -28.31 -23.75 -19.47
C GLY A 14 -28.79 -23.84 -18.03
N VAL A 15 -29.68 -22.90 -17.70
CA VAL A 15 -30.54 -22.74 -16.50
C VAL A 15 -29.95 -21.86 -15.38
N LEU A 16 -30.20 -20.56 -15.50
CA LEU A 16 -30.75 -19.76 -14.42
C LEU A 16 -31.59 -18.61 -15.02
N ALA A 17 -32.81 -18.55 -14.54
CA ALA A 17 -33.95 -17.86 -15.07
C ALA A 17 -33.81 -16.35 -15.20
N GLY A 18 -34.50 -15.79 -16.16
CA GLY A 18 -34.59 -14.38 -16.50
C GLY A 18 -35.05 -13.46 -15.37
N ALA A 19 -34.33 -12.33 -15.29
CA ALA A 19 -34.88 -11.08 -14.84
C ALA A 19 -34.71 -10.10 -16.00
N THR A 20 -35.82 -9.84 -16.68
CA THR A 20 -35.95 -8.81 -17.71
C THR A 20 -35.68 -7.46 -17.08
N VAL A 21 -34.47 -6.87 -17.34
CA VAL A 21 -34.23 -5.48 -17.02
C VAL A 21 -34.83 -4.64 -18.16
N VAL A 22 -35.96 -4.02 -17.89
CA VAL A 22 -36.53 -3.00 -18.72
C VAL A 22 -35.59 -1.81 -18.75
N HIS A 23 -34.98 -1.52 -19.89
CA HIS A 23 -34.26 -0.27 -20.13
C HIS A 23 -35.29 0.86 -20.27
N GLY A 24 -35.65 1.46 -19.13
CA GLY A 24 -36.26 2.75 -19.13
C GLY A 24 -35.21 3.80 -19.47
N ALA A 25 -35.42 4.56 -20.55
CA ALA A 25 -34.67 5.78 -20.83
C ALA A 25 -34.87 6.77 -19.68
N ALA A 26 -33.88 6.86 -18.78
CA ALA A 26 -33.88 7.90 -17.78
C ALA A 26 -33.39 9.18 -18.45
N ALA A 27 -34.30 10.14 -18.56
CA ALA A 27 -33.94 11.53 -18.78
C ALA A 27 -32.96 11.95 -17.69
N THR A 28 -31.90 12.65 -18.09
CA THR A 28 -30.93 13.27 -17.19
C THR A 28 -31.64 14.29 -16.31
N SER A 29 -32.08 13.88 -15.13
CA SER A 29 -32.32 14.81 -14.04
C SER A 29 -30.95 15.27 -13.55
N ALA A 30 -30.76 16.57 -13.49
CA ALA A 30 -29.69 17.16 -12.71
C ALA A 30 -29.67 16.46 -11.35
N ALA A 31 -28.50 15.95 -10.93
CA ALA A 31 -28.35 15.28 -9.66
C ALA A 31 -28.88 16.21 -8.57
N GLU A 32 -29.93 15.82 -7.87
CA GLU A 32 -30.34 16.50 -6.64
C GLU A 32 -29.17 16.39 -5.67
N ALA A 33 -28.57 17.53 -5.36
CA ALA A 33 -27.57 17.64 -4.30
C ALA A 33 -28.24 17.12 -3.02
N GLY A 34 -27.70 16.04 -2.45
CA GLY A 34 -28.07 15.59 -1.11
C GLY A 34 -27.86 16.71 -0.08
N PRO A 35 -28.16 16.51 1.20
CA PRO A 35 -28.11 17.56 2.23
C PRO A 35 -26.72 18.18 2.49
N GLY A 36 -25.67 17.79 1.77
CA GLY A 36 -24.38 18.47 1.70
C GLY A 36 -24.39 19.52 0.58
N GLY A 37 -24.00 20.74 0.88
CA GLY A 37 -23.91 21.82 -0.11
C GLY A 37 -22.81 21.56 -1.16
N ALA A 38 -22.89 22.19 -2.34
CA ALA A 38 -21.78 22.20 -3.30
C ALA A 38 -20.68 23.18 -2.85
N ALA A 39 -19.40 22.80 -3.05
CA ALA A 39 -18.28 23.72 -2.97
C ALA A 39 -18.09 24.41 -4.34
N GLY A 40 -18.02 25.73 -4.36
CA GLY A 40 -17.61 26.47 -5.54
C GLY A 40 -16.10 26.41 -5.66
N ILE A 41 -15.56 25.58 -6.56
CA ILE A 41 -14.13 25.36 -6.76
C ILE A 41 -13.67 26.14 -7.98
N GLY A 42 -12.63 26.98 -7.79
CA GLY A 42 -12.03 27.78 -8.86
C GLY A 42 -10.59 27.38 -9.24
N GLN A 43 -10.01 26.42 -8.50
CA GLN A 43 -8.69 25.86 -8.76
C GLN A 43 -8.71 24.33 -8.66
N GLY A 44 -8.01 23.66 -9.55
CA GLY A 44 -7.93 22.20 -9.55
C GLY A 44 -6.49 21.69 -9.59
N THR A 45 -6.23 20.61 -8.85
CA THR A 45 -4.93 19.94 -8.78
C THR A 45 -4.78 18.96 -9.93
N ASN A 46 -3.70 19.08 -10.72
CA ASN A 46 -3.42 18.22 -11.87
C ASN A 46 -4.60 18.10 -12.86
N ILE A 47 -5.26 19.20 -13.15
CA ILE A 47 -6.31 19.28 -14.17
C ILE A 47 -5.70 19.24 -15.55
N SER A 48 -6.26 18.45 -16.46
CA SER A 48 -5.95 18.49 -17.89
C SER A 48 -7.03 19.27 -18.64
N ALA A 49 -6.71 19.86 -19.79
CA ALA A 49 -7.65 20.67 -20.54
C ALA A 49 -7.49 20.54 -22.06
N SER A 50 -8.62 20.72 -22.77
CA SER A 50 -8.66 20.70 -24.23
C SER A 50 -9.62 21.78 -24.73
N VAL A 51 -9.18 22.60 -25.71
CA VAL A 51 -9.99 23.66 -26.34
C VAL A 51 -10.87 23.06 -27.43
N SER A 52 -12.13 23.48 -27.52
CA SER A 52 -13.01 23.10 -28.63
C SER A 52 -12.48 23.62 -29.97
N PRO A 53 -12.74 22.93 -31.10
CA PRO A 53 -12.22 23.34 -32.43
C PRO A 53 -12.65 24.74 -32.87
N ASP A 54 -13.77 25.24 -32.38
CA ASP A 54 -14.25 26.60 -32.65
C ASP A 54 -13.65 27.67 -31.70
N GLY A 55 -12.79 27.25 -30.75
CA GLY A 55 -12.10 28.12 -29.78
C GLY A 55 -13.00 28.71 -28.70
N LYS A 56 -14.26 28.28 -28.55
CA LYS A 56 -15.22 28.92 -27.63
C LYS A 56 -15.36 28.29 -26.27
N HIS A 57 -14.98 27.00 -26.14
CA HIS A 57 -15.15 26.23 -24.91
C HIS A 57 -13.84 25.51 -24.53
N VAL A 58 -13.68 25.27 -23.26
CA VAL A 58 -12.62 24.41 -22.70
C VAL A 58 -13.29 23.23 -22.00
N ALA A 59 -12.95 22.01 -22.40
CA ALA A 59 -13.23 20.82 -21.63
C ALA A 59 -12.03 20.54 -20.71
N PHE A 60 -12.28 20.22 -19.45
CA PHE A 60 -11.22 19.91 -18.48
C PHE A 60 -11.69 18.85 -17.49
N ASP A 61 -10.76 18.17 -16.85
CA ASP A 61 -11.09 17.32 -15.71
C ASP A 61 -10.89 18.09 -14.40
N LEU A 62 -11.77 17.82 -13.45
CA LEU A 62 -11.66 18.30 -12.07
C LEU A 62 -12.27 17.25 -11.16
N VAL A 63 -11.50 16.83 -10.16
CA VAL A 63 -11.95 15.82 -9.17
C VAL A 63 -12.53 14.59 -9.86
N THR A 64 -11.80 14.05 -10.84
CA THR A 64 -12.15 12.82 -11.60
C THR A 64 -13.50 12.87 -12.36
N ALA A 65 -13.97 14.07 -12.70
CA ALA A 65 -15.11 14.30 -13.58
C ALA A 65 -14.74 15.24 -14.72
N ILE A 66 -15.40 15.09 -15.89
CA ILE A 66 -15.24 16.00 -17.02
C ILE A 66 -16.21 17.18 -16.88
N TRP A 67 -15.67 18.37 -17.08
CA TRP A 67 -16.37 19.65 -17.02
C TRP A 67 -16.14 20.44 -18.31
N THR A 68 -17.01 21.39 -18.60
CA THR A 68 -16.79 22.41 -19.65
C THR A 68 -17.02 23.80 -19.11
N VAL A 69 -16.29 24.77 -19.66
CA VAL A 69 -16.44 26.20 -19.37
C VAL A 69 -16.25 27.02 -20.65
N PRO A 70 -16.92 28.15 -20.83
CA PRO A 70 -16.61 29.09 -21.94
C PRO A 70 -15.15 29.55 -21.87
N ILE A 71 -14.51 29.80 -23.02
CA ILE A 71 -13.12 30.29 -23.06
C ILE A 71 -12.95 31.68 -22.40
N ALA A 72 -14.05 32.41 -22.26
CA ALA A 72 -14.10 33.68 -21.52
C ALA A 72 -14.17 33.51 -19.99
N GLY A 73 -14.32 32.27 -19.50
CA GLY A 73 -14.55 31.93 -18.10
C GLY A 73 -16.03 31.94 -17.72
N GLY A 74 -16.30 31.62 -16.45
CA GLY A 74 -17.62 31.57 -15.86
C GLY A 74 -17.94 30.26 -15.13
N ASP A 75 -19.23 29.94 -14.99
CA ASP A 75 -19.68 28.72 -14.33
C ASP A 75 -19.37 27.51 -15.19
N ALA A 76 -18.70 26.52 -14.59
CA ALA A 76 -18.37 25.26 -15.26
C ALA A 76 -19.55 24.29 -15.17
N VAL A 77 -19.81 23.60 -16.28
CA VAL A 77 -20.85 22.59 -16.40
C VAL A 77 -20.24 21.19 -16.32
N ARG A 78 -20.74 20.37 -15.38
CA ARG A 78 -20.31 18.98 -15.22
C ARG A 78 -20.94 18.09 -16.29
N LEU A 79 -20.13 17.25 -16.94
CA LEU A 79 -20.58 16.35 -18.00
C LEU A 79 -20.65 14.88 -17.59
N THR A 80 -19.87 14.43 -16.59
CA THR A 80 -19.84 13.03 -16.15
C THR A 80 -20.33 12.86 -14.71
N GLY A 81 -20.90 11.70 -14.39
CA GLY A 81 -21.37 11.35 -13.04
C GLY A 81 -20.25 10.84 -12.12
N ASP A 82 -20.65 10.41 -10.90
CA ASP A 82 -19.72 9.95 -9.84
C ASP A 82 -19.41 8.45 -9.89
N ASP A 83 -19.95 7.72 -10.87
CA ASP A 83 -19.74 6.28 -11.05
C ASP A 83 -18.56 5.96 -11.99
N ILE A 84 -17.93 6.99 -12.50
CA ILE A 84 -16.84 6.90 -13.47
C ILE A 84 -15.75 7.92 -13.13
N ASP A 85 -14.52 7.45 -12.97
CA ASP A 85 -13.30 8.26 -12.79
C ASP A 85 -12.83 8.76 -14.15
N ALA A 86 -13.38 9.87 -14.65
CA ALA A 86 -13.10 10.37 -16.00
C ALA A 86 -12.07 11.51 -15.98
N THR A 87 -11.04 11.39 -16.82
CA THR A 87 -9.95 12.37 -16.95
C THR A 87 -9.46 12.51 -18.39
N GLN A 88 -8.67 13.54 -18.66
CA GLN A 88 -7.99 13.83 -19.93
C GLN A 88 -8.94 13.91 -21.14
N PRO A 89 -9.89 14.84 -21.14
CA PRO A 89 -10.78 15.03 -22.29
C PRO A 89 -10.03 15.52 -23.51
N SER A 90 -10.48 15.08 -24.70
CA SER A 90 -10.03 15.56 -26.00
C SER A 90 -11.24 15.72 -26.94
N TRP A 91 -11.35 16.88 -27.59
CA TRP A 91 -12.43 17.17 -28.53
C TRP A 91 -12.26 16.41 -29.85
N SER A 92 -13.37 15.95 -30.43
CA SER A 92 -13.42 15.57 -31.84
C SER A 92 -13.25 16.82 -32.74
N PRO A 93 -12.67 16.71 -33.94
CA PRO A 93 -12.48 17.87 -34.82
C PRO A 93 -13.77 18.58 -35.24
N ASP A 94 -14.90 17.92 -35.21
CA ASP A 94 -16.22 18.51 -35.49
C ASP A 94 -16.87 19.23 -34.30
N GLY A 95 -16.22 19.18 -33.11
CA GLY A 95 -16.66 19.83 -31.89
C GLY A 95 -17.90 19.23 -31.23
N ARG A 96 -18.36 18.04 -31.67
CA ARG A 96 -19.60 17.43 -31.17
C ARG A 96 -19.39 16.43 -30.08
N THR A 97 -18.21 15.83 -30.01
CA THR A 97 -17.90 14.70 -29.15
C THR A 97 -16.61 14.96 -28.38
N LEU A 98 -16.56 14.47 -27.16
CA LEU A 98 -15.34 14.34 -26.36
C LEU A 98 -14.97 12.87 -26.25
N VAL A 99 -13.68 12.58 -26.28
CA VAL A 99 -13.12 11.30 -25.82
C VAL A 99 -12.38 11.56 -24.52
N CYS A 100 -12.48 10.64 -23.58
CA CYS A 100 -11.73 10.66 -22.33
C CYS A 100 -11.30 9.26 -21.91
N GLN A 101 -10.31 9.16 -21.03
CA GLN A 101 -10.07 7.93 -20.30
C GLN A 101 -10.95 7.91 -19.05
N ALA A 102 -11.42 6.73 -18.66
CA ALA A 102 -12.18 6.61 -17.43
C ALA A 102 -12.01 5.24 -16.78
N TYR A 103 -12.03 5.22 -15.43
CA TYR A 103 -11.91 4.02 -14.61
C TYR A 103 -13.27 3.66 -14.03
N ARG A 104 -13.80 2.47 -14.39
CA ARG A 104 -15.11 2.02 -13.92
C ARG A 104 -15.08 0.61 -13.34
N ASP A 105 -14.64 -0.35 -14.14
CA ASP A 105 -14.79 -1.78 -13.87
C ASP A 105 -13.45 -2.51 -13.60
N GLY A 106 -12.47 -1.81 -13.05
CA GLY A 106 -11.18 -2.38 -12.67
C GLY A 106 -10.02 -2.04 -13.61
N ASN A 107 -10.29 -1.38 -14.74
CA ASN A 107 -9.29 -0.90 -15.68
C ASN A 107 -9.69 0.47 -16.27
N TYR A 108 -8.71 1.18 -16.82
CA TYR A 108 -8.99 2.35 -17.63
C TYR A 108 -9.44 1.95 -19.03
N HIS A 109 -10.52 2.57 -19.47
CA HIS A 109 -11.01 2.42 -20.83
C HIS A 109 -11.28 3.79 -21.47
N LEU A 110 -11.33 3.82 -22.80
CA LEU A 110 -11.70 5.00 -23.54
C LEU A 110 -13.22 5.09 -23.62
N TYR A 111 -13.72 6.29 -23.35
CA TYR A 111 -15.14 6.63 -23.43
C TYR A 111 -15.33 7.84 -24.32
N THR A 112 -16.45 7.86 -25.02
CA THR A 112 -16.93 9.08 -25.70
C THR A 112 -18.22 9.57 -25.08
N LEU A 113 -18.43 10.88 -25.10
CA LEU A 113 -19.67 11.55 -24.72
C LEU A 113 -19.88 12.75 -25.61
N ARG A 114 -21.11 13.19 -25.78
CA ARG A 114 -21.40 14.44 -26.48
C ARG A 114 -20.97 15.64 -25.63
N HIS A 115 -20.79 16.79 -26.29
CA HIS A 115 -20.41 18.05 -25.63
C HIS A 115 -21.44 18.54 -24.57
N ASP A 116 -22.67 18.03 -24.61
CA ASP A 116 -23.73 18.29 -23.62
C ASP A 116 -23.77 17.26 -22.46
N GLY A 117 -22.80 16.34 -22.41
CA GLY A 117 -22.70 15.27 -21.42
C GLY A 117 -23.54 14.02 -21.74
N SER A 118 -24.38 14.04 -22.78
CA SER A 118 -25.19 12.90 -23.16
C SER A 118 -24.42 11.86 -23.97
N GLY A 119 -24.96 10.64 -24.06
CA GLY A 119 -24.43 9.60 -24.96
C GLY A 119 -23.10 9.01 -24.52
N LEU A 120 -22.82 8.93 -23.22
CA LEU A 120 -21.62 8.28 -22.70
C LEU A 120 -21.55 6.83 -23.21
N ARG A 121 -20.45 6.50 -23.91
CA ARG A 121 -20.24 5.20 -24.54
C ARG A 121 -18.79 4.73 -24.35
N GLN A 122 -18.60 3.51 -23.85
CA GLN A 122 -17.33 2.83 -23.75
C GLN A 122 -16.88 2.35 -25.14
N LEU A 123 -15.59 2.61 -25.48
CA LEU A 123 -14.99 2.24 -26.77
C LEU A 123 -14.08 1.02 -26.67
N THR A 124 -13.36 0.87 -25.55
CA THR A 124 -12.38 -0.20 -25.35
C THR A 124 -12.78 -1.08 -24.19
N HIS A 125 -12.37 -2.36 -24.23
CA HIS A 125 -12.73 -3.38 -23.26
C HIS A 125 -11.54 -4.29 -22.96
N GLY A 126 -11.66 -5.13 -21.93
CA GLY A 126 -10.68 -6.15 -21.58
C GLY A 126 -9.89 -5.80 -20.31
N PRO A 127 -8.91 -6.62 -19.94
CA PRO A 127 -8.19 -6.50 -18.65
C PRO A 127 -7.00 -5.55 -18.70
N PHE A 128 -6.89 -4.72 -19.74
CA PHE A 128 -5.79 -3.78 -19.96
C PHE A 128 -6.24 -2.35 -19.74
N ASP A 129 -5.30 -1.48 -19.38
CA ASP A 129 -5.54 -0.05 -19.32
C ASP A 129 -5.37 0.58 -20.70
N HIS A 130 -6.31 1.47 -21.04
CA HIS A 130 -6.29 2.31 -22.25
C HIS A 130 -6.41 3.77 -21.81
N ARG A 131 -5.41 4.59 -22.14
CA ARG A 131 -5.22 5.90 -21.51
C ARG A 131 -4.83 6.97 -22.52
N GLU A 132 -4.99 8.24 -22.11
CA GLU A 132 -4.44 9.41 -22.83
C GLU A 132 -4.95 9.54 -24.27
N PRO A 133 -6.27 9.47 -24.49
CA PRO A 133 -6.83 9.45 -25.84
C PRO A 133 -6.71 10.80 -26.55
N ARG A 134 -6.44 10.78 -27.88
CA ARG A 134 -6.43 11.94 -28.75
C ARG A 134 -7.06 11.61 -30.10
N PHE A 135 -8.07 12.40 -30.52
CA PHE A 135 -8.61 12.28 -31.87
C PHE A 135 -7.58 12.68 -32.93
N SER A 136 -7.55 11.96 -34.06
CA SER A 136 -6.85 12.39 -35.26
C SER A 136 -7.50 13.65 -35.83
N PRO A 137 -6.76 14.47 -36.60
CA PRO A 137 -7.29 15.70 -37.23
C PRO A 137 -8.50 15.47 -38.16
N ASP A 138 -8.64 14.28 -38.73
CA ASP A 138 -9.79 13.90 -39.55
C ASP A 138 -10.94 13.25 -38.74
N GLY A 139 -10.76 13.05 -37.47
CA GLY A 139 -11.77 12.49 -36.55
C GLY A 139 -12.04 10.99 -36.70
N LYS A 140 -11.32 10.28 -37.58
CA LYS A 140 -11.60 8.87 -37.86
C LYS A 140 -10.88 7.91 -36.94
N THR A 141 -9.85 8.37 -36.24
CA THR A 141 -8.97 7.55 -35.44
C THR A 141 -8.74 8.20 -34.09
N ILE A 142 -8.55 7.39 -33.04
CA ILE A 142 -8.13 7.85 -31.71
C ILE A 142 -6.78 7.19 -31.42
N ALA A 143 -5.72 7.99 -31.16
CA ALA A 143 -4.47 7.49 -30.61
C ALA A 143 -4.57 7.43 -29.09
N PHE A 144 -3.94 6.43 -28.48
CA PHE A 144 -3.97 6.20 -27.03
C PHE A 144 -2.82 5.31 -26.58
N SER A 145 -2.53 5.30 -25.28
CA SER A 145 -1.55 4.40 -24.65
C SER A 145 -2.25 3.17 -24.10
N SER A 146 -1.62 1.98 -24.19
CA SER A 146 -2.15 0.75 -23.62
C SER A 146 -1.04 -0.18 -23.16
N ASP A 147 -1.27 -0.85 -21.99
CA ASP A 147 -0.34 -1.85 -21.42
C ASP A 147 -0.58 -3.28 -21.91
N ARG A 148 -1.36 -3.47 -22.98
CA ARG A 148 -1.72 -4.78 -23.53
C ARG A 148 -0.55 -5.58 -24.10
N GLY A 149 0.55 -4.91 -24.43
CA GLY A 149 1.78 -5.53 -24.94
C GLY A 149 2.76 -5.99 -23.86
N GLY A 150 2.45 -5.79 -22.57
CA GLY A 150 3.36 -6.08 -21.46
C GLY A 150 4.23 -4.86 -21.05
N SER A 151 4.10 -3.74 -21.78
CA SER A 151 4.51 -2.38 -21.44
C SER A 151 3.48 -1.43 -22.05
N TYR A 152 3.50 -0.16 -21.63
CA TYR A 152 2.68 0.85 -22.33
C TYR A 152 3.25 1.09 -23.73
N GLY A 153 2.41 0.86 -24.74
CA GLY A 153 2.70 1.17 -26.14
C GLY A 153 1.62 2.09 -26.73
N VAL A 154 1.97 2.78 -27.80
CA VAL A 154 1.05 3.64 -28.55
C VAL A 154 0.18 2.79 -29.48
N HIS A 155 -1.12 2.97 -29.38
CA HIS A 155 -2.13 2.29 -30.18
C HIS A 155 -3.05 3.28 -30.87
N THR A 156 -3.71 2.84 -31.92
CA THR A 156 -4.79 3.60 -32.56
C THR A 156 -6.07 2.77 -32.64
N LEU A 157 -7.22 3.45 -32.43
CA LEU A 157 -8.55 2.86 -32.53
C LEU A 157 -9.27 3.53 -33.71
N ASP A 158 -9.76 2.74 -34.65
CA ASP A 158 -10.66 3.21 -35.72
C ASP A 158 -12.05 3.47 -35.11
N VAL A 159 -12.55 4.68 -35.20
CA VAL A 159 -13.78 5.13 -34.52
C VAL A 159 -15.04 4.43 -35.08
N ALA A 160 -15.03 4.09 -36.38
CA ALA A 160 -16.18 3.48 -37.05
C ALA A 160 -16.29 1.98 -36.76
N THR A 161 -15.15 1.27 -36.75
CA THR A 161 -15.10 -0.18 -36.63
C THR A 161 -14.76 -0.67 -35.21
N GLY A 162 -14.13 0.19 -34.40
CA GLY A 162 -13.58 -0.19 -33.09
C GLY A 162 -12.27 -1.00 -33.18
N ALA A 163 -11.69 -1.15 -34.38
CA ALA A 163 -10.45 -1.90 -34.57
C ALA A 163 -9.26 -1.19 -33.89
N ILE A 164 -8.48 -1.94 -33.11
CA ILE A 164 -7.29 -1.44 -32.43
C ILE A 164 -6.04 -1.95 -33.13
N THR A 165 -5.11 -1.04 -33.45
CA THR A 165 -3.82 -1.33 -34.07
C THR A 165 -2.69 -0.85 -33.19
N ALA A 166 -1.73 -1.71 -32.84
CA ALA A 166 -0.49 -1.31 -32.20
C ALA A 166 0.35 -0.46 -33.19
N ARG A 167 0.90 0.63 -32.72
CA ARG A 167 1.78 1.52 -33.49
C ARG A 167 3.23 1.41 -33.03
N THR A 168 3.41 1.07 -31.76
CA THR A 168 4.72 0.76 -31.20
C THR A 168 4.64 -0.58 -30.46
N ASP A 169 5.77 -1.27 -30.34
CA ASP A 169 5.88 -2.57 -29.69
C ASP A 169 7.32 -2.75 -29.17
N THR A 170 7.68 -1.97 -28.15
CA THR A 170 9.00 -2.03 -27.53
C THR A 170 8.89 -2.38 -26.04
N ALA A 171 10.02 -2.68 -25.40
CA ALA A 171 10.05 -2.89 -23.94
C ALA A 171 9.99 -1.58 -23.15
N ALA A 172 10.19 -0.43 -23.81
CA ALA A 172 10.09 0.89 -23.20
C ALA A 172 8.63 1.27 -22.92
N GLU A 173 8.42 2.20 -21.99
CA GLU A 173 7.11 2.79 -21.76
C GLU A 173 6.86 3.92 -22.73
N GLU A 174 6.00 3.69 -23.73
CA GLU A 174 5.62 4.64 -24.77
C GLU A 174 4.21 5.16 -24.52
N ALA A 175 4.09 6.48 -24.27
CA ALA A 175 2.87 7.04 -23.70
C ALA A 175 2.56 8.46 -24.22
N MET A 176 1.36 8.96 -23.89
CA MET A 176 0.90 10.33 -24.18
C MET A 176 0.97 10.69 -25.68
N PRO A 177 0.31 9.95 -26.57
CA PRO A 177 0.40 10.22 -28.02
C PRO A 177 -0.23 11.54 -28.41
N ALA A 178 0.38 12.22 -29.40
CA ALA A 178 -0.10 13.47 -29.98
C ALA A 178 0.02 13.43 -31.51
N TRP A 179 -1.06 13.80 -32.21
CA TRP A 179 -1.10 13.85 -33.67
C TRP A 179 -0.41 15.10 -34.19
N SER A 180 0.36 14.94 -35.30
CA SER A 180 0.74 16.09 -36.11
C SER A 180 -0.48 16.71 -36.81
N PRO A 181 -0.47 18.02 -37.16
CA PRO A 181 -1.61 18.68 -37.79
C PRO A 181 -2.09 18.05 -39.10
N ASP A 182 -1.18 17.42 -39.84
CA ASP A 182 -1.47 16.70 -41.09
C ASP A 182 -1.96 15.26 -40.89
N GLY A 183 -2.00 14.77 -39.62
CA GLY A 183 -2.42 13.42 -39.27
C GLY A 183 -1.46 12.31 -39.70
N ARG A 184 -0.24 12.65 -40.16
CA ARG A 184 0.73 11.66 -40.68
C ARG A 184 1.72 11.16 -39.64
N ARG A 185 1.89 11.88 -38.53
CA ARG A 185 2.86 11.54 -37.49
C ARG A 185 2.23 11.51 -36.11
N LEU A 186 2.82 10.71 -35.23
CA LEU A 186 2.51 10.66 -33.78
C LEU A 186 3.77 10.98 -33.01
N ALA A 187 3.72 12.02 -32.16
CA ALA A 187 4.70 12.21 -31.11
C ALA A 187 4.24 11.47 -29.84
N TYR A 188 5.18 10.94 -29.05
CA TYR A 188 4.90 10.27 -27.79
C TYR A 188 6.12 10.29 -26.88
N THR A 189 5.91 10.13 -25.57
CA THR A 189 7.00 10.03 -24.59
C THR A 189 7.53 8.60 -24.54
N VAL A 190 8.84 8.46 -24.32
CA VAL A 190 9.54 7.18 -24.12
C VAL A 190 10.20 7.22 -22.75
N ASP A 191 9.80 6.31 -21.86
CA ASP A 191 10.26 6.22 -20.45
C ASP A 191 10.23 7.57 -19.69
N SER A 192 9.38 8.49 -20.12
CA SER A 192 9.34 9.90 -19.67
C SER A 192 10.69 10.65 -19.81
N THR A 193 11.68 10.10 -20.48
CA THR A 193 13.02 10.70 -20.66
C THR A 193 13.29 11.18 -22.09
N ALA A 194 12.43 10.82 -23.02
CA ALA A 194 12.54 11.25 -24.41
C ALA A 194 11.16 11.46 -25.05
N ILE A 195 11.14 12.18 -26.18
CA ILE A 195 9.99 12.24 -27.08
C ILE A 195 10.44 11.76 -28.45
N ASP A 196 9.75 10.73 -28.94
CA ASP A 196 9.93 10.18 -30.27
C ASP A 196 8.75 10.55 -31.17
N VAL A 197 9.00 10.59 -32.48
CA VAL A 197 7.99 10.85 -33.52
C VAL A 197 7.97 9.67 -34.49
N LEU A 198 6.82 9.03 -34.60
CA LEU A 198 6.53 7.95 -35.53
C LEU A 198 5.88 8.53 -36.81
N ASP A 199 6.43 8.26 -37.97
CA ASP A 199 5.79 8.48 -39.29
C ASP A 199 4.89 7.27 -39.61
N LEU A 200 3.60 7.51 -39.70
CA LEU A 200 2.60 6.46 -39.92
C LEU A 200 2.60 5.87 -41.33
N GLY A 201 3.17 6.60 -42.32
CA GLY A 201 3.26 6.13 -43.69
C GLY A 201 4.43 5.19 -43.90
N THR A 202 5.56 5.48 -43.30
CA THR A 202 6.80 4.72 -43.45
C THR A 202 7.06 3.75 -42.32
N GLY A 203 6.45 3.95 -41.13
CA GLY A 203 6.73 3.24 -39.92
C GLY A 203 8.05 3.65 -39.22
N ALA A 204 8.72 4.67 -39.73
CA ALA A 204 10.00 5.15 -39.19
C ALA A 204 9.77 5.97 -37.91
N THR A 205 10.58 5.72 -36.90
CA THR A 205 10.61 6.47 -35.64
C THR A 205 11.90 7.30 -35.56
N SER A 206 11.78 8.54 -35.08
CA SER A 206 12.91 9.43 -34.82
C SER A 206 12.79 10.10 -33.47
N ARG A 207 13.88 10.11 -32.69
CA ARG A 207 13.98 10.85 -31.44
C ARG A 207 14.15 12.33 -31.70
N VAL A 208 13.23 13.15 -31.18
CA VAL A 208 13.23 14.60 -31.40
C VAL A 208 13.59 15.40 -30.16
N VAL A 209 13.35 14.82 -28.93
CA VAL A 209 13.75 15.44 -27.68
C VAL A 209 14.33 14.36 -26.75
N THR A 210 15.45 14.71 -26.08
CA THR A 210 15.99 13.92 -24.97
C THR A 210 16.02 14.80 -23.72
N ALA A 211 15.51 14.30 -22.61
CA ALA A 211 15.54 15.02 -21.35
C ALA A 211 16.96 15.20 -20.84
N PRO A 212 17.30 16.32 -20.23
CA PRO A 212 18.50 16.43 -19.41
C PRO A 212 18.48 15.39 -18.26
N ALA A 213 19.65 15.01 -17.76
CA ALA A 213 19.77 14.08 -16.63
C ALA A 213 18.93 14.54 -15.43
N GLY A 214 18.11 13.65 -14.87
CA GLY A 214 17.21 13.93 -13.76
C GLY A 214 15.94 14.72 -14.12
N ALA A 215 15.67 14.94 -15.43
CA ALA A 215 14.43 15.54 -15.88
C ALA A 215 13.50 14.49 -16.52
N SER A 216 12.19 14.79 -16.49
CA SER A 216 11.14 14.00 -17.14
C SER A 216 10.34 14.86 -18.09
N LEU A 217 9.83 14.24 -19.17
CA LEU A 217 9.06 14.88 -20.23
C LEU A 217 7.63 14.35 -20.28
N TYR A 218 6.66 15.24 -20.46
CA TYR A 218 5.24 14.91 -20.47
C TYR A 218 4.47 15.70 -21.52
N GLY A 219 3.33 15.14 -21.94
CA GLY A 219 2.31 15.83 -22.70
C GLY A 219 2.79 16.49 -23.99
N PRO A 220 3.41 15.76 -24.94
CA PRO A 220 3.76 16.35 -26.22
C PRO A 220 2.51 16.84 -26.96
N SER A 221 2.65 17.94 -27.72
CA SER A 221 1.57 18.51 -28.52
C SER A 221 2.17 19.28 -29.70
N PHE A 222 1.63 19.09 -30.92
CA PHE A 222 2.04 19.83 -32.07
C PHE A 222 1.25 21.14 -32.25
N ALA A 223 1.94 22.23 -32.47
CA ALA A 223 1.33 23.47 -32.92
C ALA A 223 0.81 23.32 -34.36
N PRO A 224 -0.08 24.21 -34.84
CA PRO A 224 -0.57 24.20 -36.23
C PRO A 224 0.53 24.29 -37.29
N ASP A 225 1.67 24.88 -36.97
CA ASP A 225 2.85 25.00 -37.86
C ASP A 225 3.79 23.76 -37.76
N GLY A 226 3.49 22.80 -36.91
CA GLY A 226 4.28 21.60 -36.67
C GLY A 226 5.35 21.73 -35.58
N THR A 227 5.47 22.87 -34.92
CA THR A 227 6.36 23.04 -33.75
C THR A 227 5.86 22.17 -32.58
N LEU A 228 6.79 21.49 -31.90
CA LEU A 228 6.45 20.61 -30.76
C LEU A 228 6.48 21.41 -29.45
N ALA A 229 5.42 21.24 -28.64
CA ALA A 229 5.39 21.69 -27.26
C ALA A 229 5.34 20.48 -26.30
N TYR A 230 5.89 20.62 -25.10
CA TYR A 230 5.88 19.60 -24.05
C TYR A 230 6.13 20.19 -22.67
N VAL A 231 5.88 19.44 -21.62
CA VAL A 231 6.20 19.82 -20.25
C VAL A 231 7.48 19.08 -19.81
N ARG A 232 8.42 19.84 -19.23
CA ARG A 232 9.66 19.31 -18.64
C ARG A 232 9.61 19.52 -17.14
N VAL A 233 9.81 18.45 -16.37
CA VAL A 233 9.89 18.51 -14.91
C VAL A 233 11.29 18.10 -14.47
N ALA A 234 11.95 18.94 -13.69
CA ALA A 234 13.30 18.69 -13.16
C ALA A 234 13.40 19.18 -11.72
N GLY A 235 13.62 18.26 -10.79
CA GLY A 235 13.66 18.60 -9.37
C GLY A 235 12.37 19.29 -8.90
N ALA A 236 12.47 20.49 -8.36
CA ALA A 236 11.35 21.31 -7.91
C ALA A 236 10.85 22.33 -8.96
N THR A 237 11.06 22.07 -10.25
CA THR A 237 10.62 22.94 -11.33
C THR A 237 9.81 22.18 -12.38
N ALA A 238 8.77 22.81 -12.90
CA ALA A 238 7.98 22.32 -14.02
C ALA A 238 7.89 23.44 -15.09
N GLU A 239 8.22 23.15 -16.33
CA GLU A 239 8.38 24.12 -17.39
C GLU A 239 7.58 23.70 -18.63
N LEU A 240 6.86 24.64 -19.24
CA LEU A 240 6.28 24.48 -20.56
C LEU A 240 7.31 24.91 -21.60
N VAL A 241 7.65 24.00 -22.51
CA VAL A 241 8.64 24.20 -23.56
C VAL A 241 7.94 24.18 -24.92
N VAL A 242 8.26 25.12 -25.80
CA VAL A 242 7.78 25.16 -27.19
C VAL A 242 9.01 25.29 -28.11
N GLY A 243 9.21 24.28 -28.95
CA GLY A 243 10.49 24.13 -29.67
C GLY A 243 11.62 24.01 -28.64
N ASP A 244 12.58 24.98 -28.70
CA ASP A 244 13.72 25.02 -27.76
C ASP A 244 13.53 26.08 -26.65
N ARG A 245 12.37 26.73 -26.58
CA ARG A 245 12.12 27.84 -25.65
C ARG A 245 11.23 27.45 -24.49
N VAL A 246 11.67 27.77 -23.26
CA VAL A 246 10.78 27.79 -22.09
C VAL A 246 9.86 29.00 -22.20
N VAL A 247 8.55 28.75 -22.22
CA VAL A 247 7.52 29.80 -22.33
C VAL A 247 6.74 29.99 -21.03
N SER A 248 6.82 29.08 -20.09
CA SER A 248 6.25 29.23 -18.74
C SER A 248 7.00 30.25 -17.89
N ALA A 249 6.31 30.87 -16.92
CA ALA A 249 6.94 31.74 -15.95
C ALA A 249 7.83 30.94 -14.98
N LYS A 250 8.87 31.59 -14.46
CA LYS A 250 9.74 30.98 -13.45
C LYS A 250 8.96 30.66 -12.18
N GLY A 251 9.01 29.40 -11.73
CA GLY A 251 8.34 28.92 -10.52
C GLY A 251 6.86 28.59 -10.70
N GLU A 252 6.34 28.66 -11.93
CA GLU A 252 5.00 28.19 -12.28
C GLU A 252 4.93 26.67 -12.12
N ASP A 253 3.85 26.17 -11.55
CA ASP A 253 3.60 24.73 -11.37
C ASP A 253 2.82 24.22 -12.58
N VAL A 254 3.55 23.99 -13.69
CA VAL A 254 2.95 23.49 -14.95
C VAL A 254 2.61 22.01 -14.80
N PHE A 255 1.34 21.65 -15.03
CA PHE A 255 0.92 20.25 -14.94
C PHE A 255 1.36 19.45 -16.18
N GLY A 256 1.69 18.17 -15.96
CA GLY A 256 2.28 17.29 -16.98
C GLY A 256 1.31 16.82 -18.08
N PHE A 257 0.45 17.69 -18.59
CA PHE A 257 -0.52 17.39 -19.64
C PHE A 257 -0.23 18.15 -20.93
N ALA A 258 -0.68 17.58 -22.05
CA ALA A 258 -0.49 18.18 -23.36
C ALA A 258 -1.19 19.55 -23.44
N PRO A 259 -0.49 20.63 -23.81
CA PRO A 259 -1.14 21.92 -24.07
C PRO A 259 -2.05 21.82 -25.29
N SER A 260 -3.12 22.61 -25.31
CA SER A 260 -4.09 22.68 -26.41
C SER A 260 -3.92 24.00 -27.18
N TRP A 261 -3.76 23.94 -28.48
CA TRP A 261 -3.45 25.11 -29.29
C TRP A 261 -4.72 25.86 -29.73
N LEU A 262 -4.73 27.19 -29.58
CA LEU A 262 -5.74 28.10 -30.10
C LEU A 262 -5.31 28.64 -31.48
N SER A 263 -4.00 28.83 -31.68
CA SER A 263 -3.38 29.25 -32.94
C SER A 263 -1.89 28.88 -32.92
N ALA A 264 -1.15 29.12 -33.96
CA ALA A 264 0.31 28.93 -33.97
C ALA A 264 1.06 29.82 -32.93
N GLY A 265 0.43 30.89 -32.49
CA GLY A 265 1.01 31.85 -31.53
C GLY A 265 0.39 31.80 -30.11
N GLU A 266 -0.64 31.01 -29.89
CA GLU A 266 -1.36 30.95 -28.59
C GLU A 266 -1.81 29.54 -28.24
N LEU A 267 -1.61 29.16 -26.98
CA LEU A 267 -2.01 27.88 -26.45
C LEU A 267 -2.74 28.00 -25.09
N LEU A 268 -3.51 26.99 -24.74
CA LEU A 268 -4.05 26.74 -23.40
C LEU A 268 -3.18 25.68 -22.73
N HIS A 269 -2.78 25.93 -21.48
CA HIS A 269 -2.13 24.94 -20.61
C HIS A 269 -2.70 25.03 -19.20
N THR A 270 -2.36 24.08 -18.37
CA THR A 270 -2.81 24.05 -16.97
C THR A 270 -1.62 24.22 -16.03
N ALA A 271 -1.73 25.16 -15.12
CA ALA A 271 -0.68 25.45 -14.15
C ALA A 271 -1.25 26.22 -12.96
N ASP A 272 -0.63 26.06 -11.78
CA ASP A 272 -1.00 26.74 -10.52
C ASP A 272 -2.50 26.60 -10.18
N GLY A 273 -3.10 25.47 -10.50
CA GLY A 273 -4.52 25.21 -10.31
C GLY A 273 -5.47 25.83 -11.34
N HIS A 274 -4.97 26.52 -12.33
CA HIS A 274 -5.76 27.29 -13.30
C HIS A 274 -5.65 26.79 -14.74
N LEU A 275 -6.68 27.09 -15.53
CA LEU A 275 -6.68 27.06 -16.99
C LEU A 275 -6.05 28.36 -17.47
N LYS A 276 -4.92 28.29 -18.19
CA LYS A 276 -4.16 29.48 -18.62
C LYS A 276 -4.01 29.52 -20.15
N ARG A 277 -4.46 30.60 -20.75
CA ARG A 277 -4.14 30.95 -22.14
C ARG A 277 -2.81 31.71 -22.15
N ARG A 278 -1.90 31.29 -23.03
CA ARG A 278 -0.57 31.90 -23.12
C ARG A 278 -0.20 32.15 -24.56
N THR A 279 0.17 33.37 -24.87
CA THR A 279 0.81 33.70 -26.15
C THR A 279 2.31 33.41 -26.08
N LEU A 280 2.94 33.09 -27.22
CA LEU A 280 4.36 32.76 -27.25
C LEU A 280 5.28 33.97 -26.95
N ASP A 281 4.76 35.21 -26.94
CA ASP A 281 5.44 36.39 -26.45
C ASP A 281 5.45 36.53 -24.93
N GLY A 282 4.71 35.64 -24.19
CA GLY A 282 4.70 35.55 -22.77
C GLY A 282 3.46 36.12 -22.07
N THR A 283 2.50 36.69 -22.78
CA THR A 283 1.24 37.19 -22.21
C THR A 283 0.40 36.01 -21.74
N THR A 284 -0.09 36.06 -20.49
CA THR A 284 -0.89 35.00 -19.88
C THR A 284 -2.23 35.55 -19.41
N THR A 285 -3.30 34.87 -19.76
CA THR A 285 -4.68 35.14 -19.31
C THR A 285 -5.26 33.90 -18.65
N VAL A 286 -5.81 34.04 -17.43
CA VAL A 286 -6.51 32.97 -16.73
C VAL A 286 -7.93 32.84 -17.31
N VAL A 287 -8.31 31.63 -17.68
CA VAL A 287 -9.71 31.25 -17.94
C VAL A 287 -10.31 30.87 -16.58
N ALA A 288 -10.87 31.85 -15.89
CA ALA A 288 -11.46 31.65 -14.57
C ALA A 288 -12.72 30.79 -14.68
N PHE A 289 -12.83 29.79 -13.79
CA PHE A 289 -14.01 28.95 -13.70
C PHE A 289 -14.51 28.86 -12.25
N THR A 290 -15.80 28.53 -12.10
CA THR A 290 -16.38 28.08 -10.82
C THR A 290 -17.12 26.78 -11.07
N ALA A 291 -16.63 25.70 -10.49
CA ALA A 291 -17.27 24.38 -10.56
C ALA A 291 -18.02 24.08 -9.26
N ALA A 292 -19.30 23.76 -9.36
CA ALA A 292 -20.12 23.36 -8.21
C ALA A 292 -19.87 21.87 -7.89
N VAL A 293 -18.80 21.59 -7.14
CA VAL A 293 -18.42 20.22 -6.76
C VAL A 293 -19.25 19.76 -5.56
N PRO A 294 -20.01 18.64 -5.66
CA PRO A 294 -20.76 18.10 -4.54
C PRO A 294 -19.81 17.74 -3.39
N VAL A 295 -20.19 18.09 -2.17
CA VAL A 295 -19.48 17.68 -0.96
C VAL A 295 -20.44 16.88 -0.09
N VAL A 296 -20.06 15.66 0.24
CA VAL A 296 -20.84 14.79 1.12
C VAL A 296 -20.19 14.78 2.50
N PRO A 297 -20.84 15.35 3.52
CA PRO A 297 -20.34 15.26 4.89
C PRO A 297 -20.21 13.81 5.32
N ARG A 298 -19.20 13.52 6.14
CA ARG A 298 -19.02 12.19 6.71
C ARG A 298 -20.32 11.73 7.37
N PRO A 299 -20.79 10.49 7.06
CA PRO A 299 -21.99 9.96 7.65
C PRO A 299 -21.80 9.72 9.15
N ASP A 300 -22.85 10.01 9.93
CA ASP A 300 -22.92 9.59 11.32
C ASP A 300 -23.38 8.13 11.39
N TYR A 301 -22.66 7.30 12.13
CA TYR A 301 -22.99 5.90 12.37
C TYR A 301 -22.47 5.45 13.73
N HIS A 302 -23.15 4.47 14.34
CA HIS A 302 -22.69 3.90 15.61
C HIS A 302 -21.38 3.16 15.41
N ARG A 303 -20.30 3.65 16.05
CA ARG A 303 -18.98 3.04 15.97
C ARG A 303 -18.84 1.90 16.95
N LYS A 304 -18.33 0.77 16.46
CA LYS A 304 -17.85 -0.33 17.29
C LYS A 304 -16.47 0.06 17.83
N VAL A 305 -16.34 0.21 19.12
CA VAL A 305 -15.09 0.55 19.80
C VAL A 305 -14.56 -0.69 20.52
N ARG A 306 -13.25 -0.94 20.42
CA ARG A 306 -12.60 -2.03 21.14
C ARG A 306 -12.60 -1.73 22.65
N ASP A 307 -13.04 -2.70 23.48
CA ASP A 307 -12.96 -2.59 24.93
C ASP A 307 -11.50 -2.77 25.40
N LEU A 308 -10.82 -1.63 25.67
CA LEU A 308 -9.42 -1.61 26.13
C LEU A 308 -9.26 -2.09 27.59
N ASP A 309 -10.35 -2.24 28.32
CA ASP A 309 -10.34 -2.68 29.73
C ASP A 309 -10.71 -4.17 29.87
N SER A 310 -11.01 -4.84 28.79
CA SER A 310 -11.41 -6.24 28.79
C SER A 310 -10.37 -7.14 29.50
N THR A 311 -10.84 -7.94 30.43
CA THR A 311 -10.06 -9.03 31.07
C THR A 311 -10.63 -10.41 30.75
N ARG A 312 -11.58 -10.43 29.78
CA ARG A 312 -12.25 -11.68 29.37
C ARG A 312 -11.27 -12.56 28.62
N GLU A 313 -11.34 -13.86 28.96
CA GLU A 313 -10.62 -14.85 28.18
C GLU A 313 -11.15 -14.92 26.75
N GLN A 314 -10.25 -14.88 25.77
CA GLN A 314 -10.55 -14.89 24.35
C GLN A 314 -9.98 -16.14 23.68
N ARG A 315 -10.63 -16.59 22.61
CA ARG A 315 -10.07 -17.62 21.73
C ARG A 315 -8.98 -16.99 20.88
N VAL A 316 -7.86 -17.69 20.71
CA VAL A 316 -6.83 -17.31 19.74
C VAL A 316 -7.37 -17.56 18.33
N VAL A 317 -7.32 -16.54 17.48
CA VAL A 317 -7.64 -16.59 16.06
C VAL A 317 -6.41 -16.26 15.19
N GLY A 318 -5.40 -15.65 15.80
CA GLY A 318 -4.11 -15.32 15.20
C GLY A 318 -3.21 -16.57 15.10
N ILE A 319 -3.46 -17.42 14.11
CA ILE A 319 -2.67 -18.60 13.80
C ILE A 319 -1.90 -18.31 12.52
N ALA A 320 -0.58 -18.15 12.62
CA ALA A 320 0.26 -17.84 11.48
C ALA A 320 1.12 -19.05 11.06
N SER A 321 1.34 -19.18 9.77
CA SER A 321 2.20 -20.19 9.13
C SER A 321 1.91 -21.64 9.56
N PRO A 322 0.66 -22.12 9.59
CA PRO A 322 0.38 -23.51 9.95
C PRO A 322 0.93 -24.48 8.88
N VAL A 323 1.66 -25.49 9.32
CA VAL A 323 2.21 -26.53 8.47
C VAL A 323 1.94 -27.91 9.04
N ALA A 324 1.49 -28.84 8.21
CA ALA A 324 1.25 -30.22 8.62
C ALA A 324 2.54 -31.05 8.58
N SER A 325 2.69 -31.98 9.54
CA SER A 325 3.78 -32.96 9.53
C SER A 325 3.65 -33.91 8.33
N PRO A 326 4.75 -34.52 7.85
CA PRO A 326 4.74 -35.42 6.70
C PRO A 326 3.79 -36.63 6.87
N ASP A 327 3.61 -37.12 8.10
CA ASP A 327 2.68 -38.21 8.42
C ASP A 327 1.22 -37.76 8.57
N GLY A 328 0.97 -36.44 8.50
CA GLY A 328 -0.36 -35.83 8.63
C GLY A 328 -0.99 -35.90 10.03
N ARG A 329 -0.18 -36.13 11.07
CA ARG A 329 -0.68 -36.28 12.45
C ARG A 329 -0.51 -35.04 13.30
N GLN A 330 0.35 -34.11 12.91
CA GLN A 330 0.66 -32.92 13.68
C GLN A 330 0.57 -31.66 12.80
N VAL A 331 0.37 -30.52 13.44
CA VAL A 331 0.41 -29.19 12.83
C VAL A 331 1.30 -28.28 13.68
N ALA A 332 2.36 -27.75 13.10
CA ALA A 332 3.16 -26.69 13.71
C ALA A 332 2.66 -25.33 13.25
N PHE A 333 2.63 -24.33 14.13
CA PHE A 333 2.17 -22.98 13.81
C PHE A 333 2.71 -21.97 14.81
N ARG A 334 2.63 -20.67 14.44
CA ARG A 334 2.92 -19.55 15.34
C ARG A 334 1.61 -19.00 15.92
N ALA A 335 1.59 -18.71 17.22
CA ALA A 335 0.55 -17.96 17.92
C ALA A 335 1.10 -17.39 19.23
N LEU A 336 0.60 -16.23 19.70
CA LEU A 336 0.99 -15.61 20.96
C LEU A 336 2.52 -15.54 21.16
N ASN A 337 3.22 -15.04 20.14
CA ASN A 337 4.68 -14.91 20.10
C ASN A 337 5.47 -16.21 20.37
N ALA A 338 4.89 -17.37 20.09
CA ALA A 338 5.49 -18.67 20.32
C ALA A 338 5.22 -19.62 19.15
N LEU A 339 6.05 -20.65 19.01
CA LEU A 339 5.76 -21.80 18.15
C LEU A 339 5.04 -22.89 18.95
N TRP A 340 4.02 -23.47 18.32
CA TRP A 340 3.15 -24.48 18.90
C TRP A 340 3.08 -25.72 18.03
N LEU A 341 2.80 -26.87 18.67
CA LEU A 341 2.56 -28.15 18.02
C LEU A 341 1.22 -28.71 18.47
N LEU A 342 0.31 -28.91 17.51
CA LEU A 342 -0.98 -29.55 17.70
C LEU A 342 -0.90 -30.99 17.21
N THR A 343 -1.29 -31.96 18.03
CA THR A 343 -1.53 -33.34 17.58
C THR A 343 -2.99 -33.45 17.15
N ILE A 344 -3.24 -33.84 15.90
CA ILE A 344 -4.60 -33.95 15.37
C ILE A 344 -5.36 -35.03 16.15
N GLY A 345 -6.49 -34.63 16.73
CA GLY A 345 -7.29 -35.47 17.66
C GLY A 345 -7.17 -35.04 19.12
N ASP A 346 -6.11 -34.34 19.52
CA ASP A 346 -6.00 -33.67 20.82
C ASP A 346 -6.10 -32.15 20.63
N PRO A 347 -7.14 -31.46 21.13
CA PRO A 347 -7.34 -30.05 20.87
C PRO A 347 -6.35 -29.14 21.60
N VAL A 348 -5.55 -29.63 22.53
CA VAL A 348 -4.63 -28.83 23.35
C VAL A 348 -3.23 -28.84 22.74
N PRO A 349 -2.75 -27.74 22.14
CA PRO A 349 -1.43 -27.70 21.52
C PRO A 349 -0.33 -27.64 22.60
N ARG A 350 0.85 -28.18 22.27
CA ARG A 350 2.06 -28.05 23.09
C ARG A 350 2.89 -26.84 22.59
N ARG A 351 3.33 -26.01 23.54
CA ARG A 351 4.26 -24.89 23.23
C ARG A 351 5.64 -25.49 22.96
N LEU A 352 6.24 -25.11 21.82
CA LEU A 352 7.57 -25.57 21.40
C LEU A 352 8.68 -24.60 21.75
N VAL A 353 8.55 -23.34 21.30
CA VAL A 353 9.54 -22.28 21.49
C VAL A 353 8.82 -21.04 22.01
N ALA A 354 9.30 -20.49 23.11
CA ALA A 354 8.74 -19.31 23.77
C ALA A 354 9.84 -18.64 24.61
N ASP A 355 10.82 -18.07 23.94
CA ASP A 355 12.02 -17.49 24.52
C ASP A 355 11.98 -15.94 24.58
N GLY A 356 10.85 -15.34 24.19
CA GLY A 356 10.66 -13.90 24.17
C GLY A 356 11.14 -13.21 22.91
N TYR A 357 11.71 -13.96 21.95
CA TYR A 357 12.11 -13.50 20.65
C TYR A 357 11.07 -13.81 19.56
N PHE A 358 11.30 -13.28 18.37
CA PHE A 358 10.40 -13.50 17.25
C PHE A 358 10.76 -14.81 16.53
N ASN A 359 9.97 -15.86 16.79
CA ASN A 359 10.11 -17.16 16.17
C ASN A 359 9.01 -17.36 15.12
N SER A 360 9.34 -17.68 13.86
CA SER A 360 8.37 -17.74 12.78
C SER A 360 8.66 -18.86 11.76
N ASP A 361 7.69 -19.08 10.87
CA ASP A 361 7.81 -19.89 9.66
C ASP A 361 8.27 -21.33 9.89
N PRO A 362 7.63 -22.10 10.79
CA PRO A 362 8.02 -23.48 11.01
C PRO A 362 7.86 -24.33 9.75
N ASP A 363 8.77 -25.31 9.56
CA ASP A 363 8.65 -26.38 8.58
C ASP A 363 9.18 -27.69 9.19
N PHE A 364 8.55 -28.83 8.87
CA PHE A 364 8.99 -30.11 9.36
C PHE A 364 10.14 -30.70 8.53
N THR A 365 11.06 -31.40 9.19
CA THR A 365 11.96 -32.33 8.47
C THR A 365 11.17 -33.47 7.82
N PRO A 366 11.62 -34.02 6.68
CA PRO A 366 10.89 -35.08 5.98
C PRO A 366 10.61 -36.33 6.83
N ASP A 367 11.42 -36.60 7.85
CA ASP A 367 11.21 -37.69 8.81
C ASP A 367 10.24 -37.30 9.95
N GLY A 368 9.81 -36.03 10.02
CA GLY A 368 8.92 -35.51 11.05
C GLY A 368 9.52 -35.39 12.45
N ARG A 369 10.83 -35.60 12.61
CA ARG A 369 11.48 -35.57 13.94
C ARG A 369 11.86 -34.19 14.44
N SER A 370 12.08 -33.27 13.54
CA SER A 370 12.46 -31.88 13.84
C SER A 370 11.63 -30.87 13.10
N ILE A 371 11.69 -29.61 13.56
CA ILE A 371 11.23 -28.44 12.80
C ILE A 371 12.41 -27.53 12.53
N VAL A 372 12.36 -26.83 11.37
CA VAL A 372 13.20 -25.68 11.04
C VAL A 372 12.36 -24.43 11.10
N TYR A 373 12.88 -23.32 11.60
CA TYR A 373 12.16 -22.07 11.76
C TYR A 373 13.13 -20.88 11.77
N ALA A 374 12.60 -19.66 11.58
CA ALA A 374 13.37 -18.42 11.69
C ALA A 374 13.27 -17.84 13.10
N SER A 375 14.37 -17.25 13.61
CA SER A 375 14.43 -16.61 14.94
C SER A 375 15.42 -15.46 14.97
N ASP A 376 15.05 -14.34 15.61
CA ASP A 376 15.90 -13.13 15.77
C ASP A 376 16.72 -13.11 17.08
N ARG A 377 16.78 -14.23 17.78
CA ARG A 377 17.45 -14.34 19.11
C ARG A 377 18.96 -14.09 19.07
N THR A 378 19.58 -14.11 17.91
CA THR A 378 21.01 -13.86 17.70
C THR A 378 21.29 -12.54 16.96
N GLY A 379 20.31 -11.68 16.94
CA GLY A 379 20.36 -10.39 16.27
C GLY A 379 19.44 -10.32 15.06
N ASP A 380 19.94 -10.61 13.88
CA ASP A 380 19.10 -10.73 12.68
C ASP A 380 18.36 -12.11 12.67
N ALA A 381 17.36 -12.25 11.82
CA ALA A 381 16.60 -13.50 11.73
C ALA A 381 17.44 -14.58 11.06
N ASP A 382 17.76 -15.62 11.82
CA ASP A 382 18.50 -16.80 11.38
C ASP A 382 17.63 -18.05 11.34
N LEU A 383 18.05 -19.06 10.58
CA LEU A 383 17.43 -20.36 10.57
C LEU A 383 17.93 -21.24 11.71
N TRP A 384 16.97 -21.87 12.39
CA TRP A 384 17.20 -22.77 13.52
C TRP A 384 16.51 -24.10 13.28
N GLN A 385 17.08 -25.18 13.82
CA GLN A 385 16.45 -26.51 13.86
C GLN A 385 16.24 -26.94 15.31
N ARG A 386 15.06 -27.48 15.59
CA ARG A 386 14.70 -28.04 16.91
C ARG A 386 14.26 -29.48 16.75
N ASP A 387 14.87 -30.39 17.54
CA ASP A 387 14.39 -31.75 17.72
C ASP A 387 13.11 -31.76 18.55
N LEU A 388 12.06 -32.44 18.10
CA LEU A 388 10.76 -32.46 18.75
C LEU A 388 10.67 -33.35 19.96
N ALA A 389 11.57 -34.36 20.07
CA ALA A 389 11.61 -35.31 21.19
C ALA A 389 12.49 -34.81 22.31
N THR A 390 13.73 -34.36 22.01
CA THR A 390 14.70 -33.92 23.01
C THR A 390 14.56 -32.43 23.36
N GLY A 391 14.11 -31.63 22.40
CA GLY A 391 14.05 -30.17 22.51
C GLY A 391 15.39 -29.50 22.18
N ASP A 392 16.40 -30.26 21.74
CA ASP A 392 17.70 -29.72 21.37
C ASP A 392 17.58 -28.78 20.17
N GLU A 393 18.31 -27.67 20.20
CA GLU A 393 18.31 -26.66 19.15
C GLU A 393 19.72 -26.46 18.58
N ARG A 394 19.79 -26.22 17.28
CA ARG A 394 21.00 -25.79 16.60
C ARG A 394 20.74 -24.64 15.65
N ARG A 395 21.64 -23.67 15.62
CA ARG A 395 21.62 -22.58 14.65
C ARG A 395 22.17 -23.09 13.31
N LEU A 396 21.40 -22.90 12.23
CA LEU A 396 21.80 -23.34 10.90
C LEU A 396 22.51 -22.21 10.13
N THR A 397 22.05 -20.95 10.26
CA THR A 397 22.64 -19.80 9.59
C THR A 397 23.13 -18.77 10.60
N GLY A 398 24.20 -18.08 10.27
CA GLY A 398 24.73 -16.89 10.92
C GLY A 398 25.22 -15.93 9.86
N LEU A 399 24.33 -15.65 8.88
CA LEU A 399 24.64 -14.86 7.69
C LEU A 399 24.26 -13.39 7.93
N PRO A 400 24.86 -12.44 7.20
CA PRO A 400 24.36 -11.08 7.17
C PRO A 400 22.92 -11.00 6.68
N GLY A 401 22.11 -10.11 7.25
CA GLY A 401 20.70 -9.93 6.90
C GLY A 401 19.78 -10.99 7.49
N ALA A 402 18.54 -11.03 7.01
CA ALA A 402 17.51 -11.92 7.53
C ALA A 402 17.31 -13.14 6.63
N GLN A 403 17.17 -14.31 7.24
CA GLN A 403 16.80 -15.57 6.58
C GLN A 403 15.44 -16.01 7.12
N THR A 404 14.43 -16.07 6.24
CA THR A 404 13.03 -16.31 6.61
C THR A 404 12.35 -17.33 5.69
N ALA A 405 11.18 -17.81 6.07
CA ALA A 405 10.36 -18.73 5.29
C ALA A 405 11.10 -20.02 4.84
N PRO A 406 11.84 -20.72 5.72
CA PRO A 406 12.58 -21.92 5.35
C PRO A 406 11.64 -23.03 4.85
N ARG A 407 12.14 -23.80 3.85
CA ARG A 407 11.49 -25.00 3.31
C ARG A 407 12.52 -26.08 3.03
N LEU A 408 12.37 -27.21 3.69
CA LEU A 408 13.26 -28.34 3.46
C LEU A 408 12.94 -29.05 2.13
N SER A 409 13.99 -29.47 1.44
CA SER A 409 13.85 -30.36 0.28
C SER A 409 13.26 -31.70 0.71
N PRO A 410 12.58 -32.45 -0.18
CA PRO A 410 11.96 -33.73 0.15
C PRO A 410 12.92 -34.80 0.70
N ASP A 411 14.19 -34.73 0.34
CA ASP A 411 15.25 -35.61 0.85
C ASP A 411 15.91 -35.10 2.15
N GLY A 412 15.53 -33.89 2.60
CA GLY A 412 16.03 -33.24 3.80
C GLY A 412 17.49 -32.74 3.72
N THR A 413 18.09 -32.72 2.54
CA THR A 413 19.48 -32.30 2.36
C THR A 413 19.66 -30.80 2.14
N LYS A 414 18.62 -30.09 1.75
CA LYS A 414 18.66 -28.66 1.40
C LYS A 414 17.54 -27.88 2.06
N ILE A 415 17.77 -26.56 2.21
CA ILE A 415 16.74 -25.60 2.65
C ILE A 415 16.66 -24.48 1.62
N ALA A 416 15.46 -24.23 1.10
CA ALA A 416 15.15 -22.98 0.40
C ALA A 416 14.64 -21.95 1.43
N TYR A 417 15.11 -20.70 1.33
CA TYR A 417 14.68 -19.62 2.21
C TYR A 417 14.67 -18.29 1.45
N CYS A 418 13.95 -17.28 1.99
CA CYS A 418 13.95 -15.91 1.46
C CYS A 418 14.81 -15.01 2.34
N ASP A 419 15.57 -14.10 1.71
CA ASP A 419 16.25 -13.02 2.40
C ASP A 419 15.37 -11.74 2.46
N GLN A 420 15.89 -10.67 3.07
CA GLN A 420 15.21 -9.38 3.21
C GLN A 420 15.01 -8.63 1.88
N ASP A 421 15.78 -8.96 0.85
CA ASP A 421 15.73 -8.33 -0.48
C ASP A 421 14.80 -9.09 -1.45
N GLY A 422 14.22 -10.21 -0.99
CA GLY A 422 13.30 -11.03 -1.76
C GLY A 422 14.00 -12.04 -2.68
N VAL A 423 15.27 -12.33 -2.46
CA VAL A 423 16.00 -13.40 -3.15
C VAL A 423 15.68 -14.72 -2.47
N VAL A 424 15.41 -15.76 -3.26
CA VAL A 424 15.32 -17.14 -2.76
C VAL A 424 16.69 -17.80 -2.89
N TRP A 425 17.20 -18.28 -1.77
CA TRP A 425 18.45 -19.01 -1.64
C TRP A 425 18.19 -20.47 -1.37
N VAL A 426 19.09 -21.34 -1.83
CA VAL A 426 19.15 -22.76 -1.49
C VAL A 426 20.44 -23.04 -0.73
N LEU A 427 20.30 -23.47 0.51
CA LEU A 427 21.38 -23.90 1.38
C LEU A 427 21.49 -25.42 1.33
N ASP A 428 22.66 -25.93 0.99
CA ASP A 428 23.01 -27.37 1.15
C ASP A 428 23.51 -27.61 2.57
N LEU A 429 22.82 -28.48 3.31
CA LEU A 429 23.08 -28.70 4.74
C LEU A 429 24.37 -29.50 5.03
N ALA A 430 24.89 -30.24 4.05
CA ALA A 430 26.11 -31.05 4.24
C ALA A 430 27.36 -30.20 3.99
N SER A 431 27.38 -29.41 2.92
CA SER A 431 28.53 -28.59 2.51
C SER A 431 28.50 -27.15 3.04
N GLY A 432 27.30 -26.63 3.45
CA GLY A 432 27.10 -25.23 3.76
C GLY A 432 27.06 -24.33 2.52
N ALA A 433 27.05 -24.88 1.34
CA ALA A 433 27.02 -24.11 0.10
C ALA A 433 25.70 -23.40 -0.12
N LEU A 434 25.77 -22.13 -0.53
CA LEU A 434 24.63 -21.29 -0.87
C LEU A 434 24.54 -21.13 -2.39
N THR A 435 23.35 -21.39 -2.94
CA THR A 435 23.04 -21.20 -4.36
C THR A 435 21.86 -20.23 -4.48
N GLN A 436 22.02 -19.19 -5.28
CA GLN A 436 20.94 -18.30 -5.63
C GLN A 436 19.95 -19.02 -6.54
N ALA A 437 18.67 -19.08 -6.14
CA ALA A 437 17.62 -19.71 -6.94
C ALA A 437 16.85 -18.68 -7.77
N THR A 438 16.65 -17.46 -7.24
CA THR A 438 15.92 -16.40 -7.97
C THR A 438 16.73 -15.09 -7.96
N PRO A 439 16.51 -14.19 -8.93
CA PRO A 439 16.90 -12.80 -8.78
C PRO A 439 16.10 -12.14 -7.63
N THR A 440 16.33 -10.86 -7.39
CA THR A 440 15.52 -10.06 -6.48
C THR A 440 14.07 -10.05 -6.94
N LEU A 441 13.15 -10.44 -6.05
CA LEU A 441 11.71 -10.47 -6.30
C LEU A 441 11.00 -9.48 -5.38
N PHE A 442 9.95 -8.85 -5.89
CA PHE A 442 9.13 -7.97 -5.07
C PHE A 442 8.18 -8.80 -4.19
N MET A 443 8.47 -8.87 -2.90
CA MET A 443 7.64 -9.53 -1.87
C MET A 443 7.17 -10.94 -2.29
N PRO A 444 8.10 -11.87 -2.58
CA PRO A 444 7.75 -13.21 -3.03
C PRO A 444 6.98 -13.97 -1.95
N GLY A 445 6.13 -14.88 -2.40
CA GLY A 445 5.53 -15.88 -1.53
C GLY A 445 6.55 -16.93 -1.09
N ARG A 446 6.14 -17.77 -0.15
CA ARG A 446 6.92 -18.86 0.41
C ARG A 446 7.24 -19.92 -0.67
N PRO A 447 8.48 -20.39 -0.80
CA PRO A 447 8.83 -21.41 -1.78
C PRO A 447 8.26 -22.78 -1.39
N THR A 448 8.05 -23.63 -2.40
CA THR A 448 7.70 -25.07 -2.25
C THR A 448 8.52 -25.90 -3.23
N TRP A 449 8.90 -27.10 -2.82
CA TRP A 449 9.73 -28.02 -3.61
C TRP A 449 8.88 -28.99 -4.45
N SER A 450 9.34 -29.30 -5.66
CA SER A 450 8.90 -30.49 -6.37
C SER A 450 9.34 -31.75 -5.61
N PRO A 451 8.61 -32.88 -5.69
CA PRO A 451 8.98 -34.08 -4.95
C PRO A 451 10.35 -34.69 -5.32
N ASP A 452 10.87 -34.40 -6.51
CA ASP A 452 12.20 -34.80 -6.93
C ASP A 452 13.31 -33.81 -6.50
N GLY A 453 12.96 -32.73 -5.84
CA GLY A 453 13.90 -31.71 -5.35
C GLY A 453 14.60 -30.87 -6.42
N ARG A 454 14.10 -30.87 -7.67
CA ARG A 454 14.76 -30.20 -8.81
C ARG A 454 14.13 -28.86 -9.17
N THR A 455 12.90 -28.63 -8.76
CA THR A 455 12.15 -27.41 -9.08
C THR A 455 11.63 -26.78 -7.81
N LEU A 456 11.73 -25.45 -7.70
CA LEU A 456 10.99 -24.66 -6.73
C LEU A 456 9.78 -24.02 -7.41
N ALA A 457 8.69 -23.86 -6.66
CA ALA A 457 7.56 -23.04 -7.06
C ALA A 457 7.24 -22.04 -5.94
N LEU A 458 6.87 -20.82 -6.31
CA LEU A 458 6.49 -19.77 -5.38
C LEU A 458 5.53 -18.79 -6.06
N ALA A 459 4.91 -17.91 -5.28
CA ALA A 459 4.16 -16.80 -5.81
C ALA A 459 5.08 -15.61 -6.06
N ALA A 460 4.98 -15.00 -7.24
CA ALA A 460 5.70 -13.77 -7.55
C ALA A 460 4.85 -12.84 -8.43
N VAL A 461 5.01 -11.54 -8.23
CA VAL A 461 4.28 -10.52 -9.01
C VAL A 461 4.92 -10.40 -10.38
N LYS A 462 4.09 -10.52 -11.43
CA LYS A 462 4.44 -10.12 -12.80
C LYS A 462 3.65 -8.86 -13.15
N PRO A 463 4.32 -7.69 -13.25
CA PRO A 463 3.64 -6.45 -13.54
C PRO A 463 3.12 -6.37 -14.97
N TYR A 464 2.15 -5.49 -15.21
CA TYR A 464 1.63 -5.20 -16.54
C TYR A 464 2.53 -4.21 -17.30
N SER A 465 3.14 -3.26 -16.58
CA SER A 465 4.05 -2.26 -17.20
C SER A 465 5.00 -1.68 -16.15
N ARG A 466 6.00 -0.89 -16.60
CA ARG A 466 6.91 -0.16 -15.72
C ARG A 466 6.27 1.04 -15.03
N ARG A 467 5.25 1.63 -15.63
CA ARG A 467 4.56 2.82 -15.11
C ARG A 467 3.94 2.60 -13.74
N PHE A 468 3.35 1.43 -13.54
CA PHE A 468 2.75 1.02 -12.29
C PHE A 468 3.27 -0.36 -11.93
N ARG A 469 3.64 -0.58 -10.68
CA ARG A 469 4.03 -1.89 -10.17
C ARG A 469 2.89 -2.89 -10.10
N GLU A 470 1.70 -2.49 -10.48
CA GLU A 470 0.52 -3.31 -10.51
C GLU A 470 0.67 -4.46 -11.50
N GLY A 471 0.35 -5.63 -11.03
CA GLY A 471 0.42 -6.85 -11.83
C GLY A 471 -0.47 -7.94 -11.29
N THR A 472 -0.25 -9.16 -11.75
CA THR A 472 -0.84 -10.35 -11.16
C THR A 472 0.23 -11.16 -10.45
N SER A 473 -0.09 -11.66 -9.26
CA SER A 473 0.74 -12.68 -8.61
C SER A 473 0.53 -13.99 -9.33
N GLN A 474 1.61 -14.55 -9.89
CA GLN A 474 1.60 -15.78 -10.67
C GLN A 474 2.38 -16.89 -9.98
N VAL A 475 2.24 -18.12 -10.44
CA VAL A 475 3.13 -19.20 -10.06
C VAL A 475 4.44 -19.01 -10.81
N LEU A 476 5.53 -18.74 -10.08
CA LEU A 476 6.89 -18.76 -10.60
C LEU A 476 7.49 -20.12 -10.31
N THR A 477 7.93 -20.83 -11.35
CA THR A 477 8.73 -22.06 -11.21
C THR A 477 10.18 -21.78 -11.56
N VAL A 478 11.09 -22.41 -10.79
CA VAL A 478 12.55 -22.30 -10.96
C VAL A 478 13.13 -23.68 -11.13
N ASP A 479 13.70 -23.97 -12.30
CA ASP A 479 14.50 -25.19 -12.53
C ASP A 479 15.90 -24.95 -11.94
N LEU A 480 16.21 -25.66 -10.86
CA LEU A 480 17.47 -25.45 -10.11
C LEU A 480 18.74 -25.92 -10.85
N ALA A 481 18.58 -26.75 -11.87
CA ALA A 481 19.72 -27.21 -12.65
C ALA A 481 20.12 -26.22 -13.76
N THR A 482 19.14 -25.51 -14.31
CA THR A 482 19.35 -24.57 -15.42
C THR A 482 19.23 -23.11 -15.04
N GLY A 483 18.65 -22.79 -13.86
CA GLY A 483 18.30 -21.44 -13.45
C GLY A 483 17.08 -20.86 -14.20
N THR A 484 16.37 -21.69 -14.99
CA THR A 484 15.25 -21.20 -15.82
C THR A 484 14.06 -20.80 -14.96
N LEU A 485 13.59 -19.58 -15.14
CA LEU A 485 12.41 -19.01 -14.49
C LEU A 485 11.20 -19.07 -15.44
N THR A 486 10.05 -19.52 -14.95
CA THR A 486 8.81 -19.56 -15.73
C THR A 486 7.64 -19.03 -14.92
N TYR A 487 7.01 -17.95 -15.39
CA TYR A 487 5.77 -17.40 -14.83
C TYR A 487 4.56 -18.05 -15.49
N THR A 488 3.62 -18.53 -14.68
CA THR A 488 2.36 -19.13 -15.16
C THR A 488 1.18 -18.52 -14.41
N GLU A 489 0.22 -17.96 -15.15
CA GLU A 489 -1.03 -17.47 -14.55
C GLU A 489 -1.83 -18.66 -13.99
N PRO A 490 -2.36 -18.53 -12.75
CA PRO A 490 -3.20 -19.58 -12.16
C PRO A 490 -4.52 -19.77 -12.93
N MET A 491 -5.07 -18.68 -13.40
CA MET A 491 -6.23 -18.54 -14.29
C MET A 491 -6.09 -17.22 -15.04
N PRO A 492 -6.74 -17.03 -16.20
CA PRO A 492 -6.61 -15.81 -16.99
C PRO A 492 -6.88 -14.55 -16.14
N HIS A 493 -5.89 -13.67 -16.07
CA HIS A 493 -5.93 -12.38 -15.35
C HIS A 493 -6.31 -12.48 -13.87
N ALA A 494 -5.96 -13.59 -13.21
CA ALA A 494 -6.16 -13.77 -11.77
C ALA A 494 -4.83 -13.82 -11.02
N SER A 495 -4.84 -13.32 -9.78
CA SER A 495 -3.70 -13.39 -8.87
C SER A 495 -3.88 -14.53 -7.87
N ILE A 496 -2.80 -15.24 -7.56
CA ILE A 496 -2.74 -16.08 -6.37
C ILE A 496 -2.44 -15.23 -5.14
N ALA A 497 -2.84 -15.71 -3.97
CA ALA A 497 -2.47 -15.09 -2.72
C ALA A 497 -0.97 -15.28 -2.43
N THR A 498 -0.32 -14.23 -1.94
CA THR A 498 1.14 -14.22 -1.68
C THR A 498 1.50 -14.00 -0.21
N ARG A 499 0.69 -13.42 0.55
CA ARG A 499 0.72 -12.94 1.95
C ARG A 499 1.74 -13.58 2.92
N GLY A 500 2.94 -13.78 2.47
CA GLY A 500 4.02 -14.33 3.27
C GLY A 500 3.86 -15.82 3.63
N ASP A 501 2.65 -16.26 3.99
CA ASP A 501 2.33 -17.65 4.33
C ASP A 501 1.61 -18.39 3.20
N ASP A 502 1.11 -17.65 2.23
CA ASP A 502 0.43 -18.19 1.07
C ASP A 502 1.38 -18.26 -0.12
N GLY A 503 1.04 -19.08 -1.04
CA GLY A 503 1.74 -19.37 -2.27
C GLY A 503 1.28 -20.70 -2.79
N PRO A 504 1.78 -21.15 -3.93
CA PRO A 504 1.54 -22.51 -4.37
C PRO A 504 2.20 -23.48 -3.39
N VAL A 505 1.49 -24.56 -3.06
CA VAL A 505 2.06 -25.68 -2.29
C VAL A 505 1.98 -26.94 -3.13
N TRP A 506 3.14 -27.58 -3.34
CA TRP A 506 3.24 -28.80 -4.13
C TRP A 506 2.73 -30.00 -3.36
N SER A 507 1.91 -30.86 -4.00
CA SER A 507 1.48 -32.09 -3.35
C SER A 507 2.64 -33.07 -3.14
N PRO A 508 2.69 -33.81 -2.03
CA PRO A 508 3.78 -34.76 -1.77
C PRO A 508 3.98 -35.82 -2.83
N ASP A 509 2.95 -36.11 -3.61
CA ASP A 509 2.98 -37.07 -4.71
C ASP A 509 3.28 -36.47 -6.10
N GLY A 510 3.49 -35.13 -6.14
CA GLY A 510 3.86 -34.41 -7.36
C GLY A 510 2.73 -34.10 -8.33
N ARG A 511 1.49 -34.54 -8.05
CA ARG A 511 0.39 -34.44 -9.03
C ARG A 511 -0.23 -33.05 -9.11
N TYR A 512 -0.17 -32.26 -8.04
CA TYR A 512 -0.89 -30.99 -7.94
C TYR A 512 -0.04 -29.87 -7.35
N LEU A 513 -0.32 -28.66 -7.80
CA LEU A 513 -0.09 -27.44 -7.04
C LEU A 513 -1.45 -26.95 -6.48
N ALA A 514 -1.49 -26.62 -5.19
CA ALA A 514 -2.64 -25.99 -4.56
C ALA A 514 -2.29 -24.52 -4.25
N PHE A 515 -3.25 -23.62 -4.45
CA PHE A 515 -3.09 -22.19 -4.20
C PHE A 515 -4.45 -21.53 -3.90
N THR A 516 -4.41 -20.32 -3.38
CA THR A 516 -5.61 -19.51 -3.12
C THR A 516 -5.81 -18.49 -4.22
N VAL A 517 -6.97 -18.52 -4.88
CA VAL A 517 -7.43 -17.50 -5.83
C VAL A 517 -8.87 -17.13 -5.47
N GLU A 518 -9.22 -15.84 -5.60
CA GLU A 518 -10.55 -15.34 -5.27
C GLU A 518 -11.01 -15.77 -3.87
N SER A 519 -10.07 -15.76 -2.91
CA SER A 519 -10.27 -16.11 -1.51
C SER A 519 -10.64 -17.60 -1.25
N CYS A 520 -10.55 -18.45 -2.25
CA CYS A 520 -10.83 -19.89 -2.17
C CYS A 520 -9.62 -20.74 -2.59
N ALA A 521 -9.55 -21.97 -2.07
CA ALA A 521 -8.53 -22.93 -2.51
C ALA A 521 -8.85 -23.51 -3.89
N TRP A 522 -7.80 -23.63 -4.69
CA TRP A 522 -7.79 -24.27 -6.01
C TRP A 522 -6.66 -25.27 -6.09
N VAL A 523 -6.79 -26.26 -6.95
CA VAL A 523 -5.73 -27.19 -7.31
C VAL A 523 -5.61 -27.27 -8.82
N VAL A 524 -4.39 -27.37 -9.31
CA VAL A 524 -4.08 -27.58 -10.73
C VAL A 524 -3.20 -28.81 -10.89
N PRO A 525 -3.45 -29.73 -11.85
CA PRO A 525 -2.55 -30.82 -12.14
C PRO A 525 -1.28 -30.29 -12.79
N VAL A 526 -0.12 -30.83 -12.37
CA VAL A 526 1.18 -30.38 -12.86
C VAL A 526 2.09 -31.58 -13.23
N ASP A 527 3.09 -31.30 -14.08
CA ASP A 527 4.20 -32.20 -14.31
C ASP A 527 5.34 -31.95 -13.27
N ALA A 528 6.42 -32.71 -13.35
CA ALA A 528 7.56 -32.62 -12.43
C ALA A 528 8.29 -31.25 -12.46
N ARG A 529 8.06 -30.45 -13.49
CA ARG A 529 8.59 -29.08 -13.60
C ARG A 529 7.59 -27.99 -13.20
N GLY A 530 6.42 -28.37 -12.67
CA GLY A 530 5.36 -27.45 -12.27
C GLY A 530 4.53 -26.86 -13.41
N ARG A 531 4.70 -27.36 -14.66
CA ARG A 531 3.88 -26.92 -15.79
C ARG A 531 2.48 -27.49 -15.66
N PHE A 532 1.47 -26.66 -15.87
CA PHE A 532 0.07 -27.05 -15.78
C PHE A 532 -0.27 -28.04 -16.89
N THR A 533 -0.79 -29.20 -16.51
CA THR A 533 -1.19 -30.30 -17.44
C THR A 533 -2.70 -30.36 -17.64
N GLY A 534 -3.45 -29.51 -16.99
CA GLY A 534 -4.90 -29.38 -17.10
C GLY A 534 -5.44 -28.14 -16.43
N PRO A 535 -6.75 -27.89 -16.48
CA PRO A 535 -7.35 -26.71 -15.88
C PRO A 535 -7.32 -26.75 -14.34
N ALA A 536 -7.20 -25.55 -13.71
CA ALA A 536 -7.37 -25.40 -12.28
C ALA A 536 -8.81 -25.72 -11.86
N ARG A 537 -8.97 -26.35 -10.69
CA ARG A 537 -10.26 -26.75 -10.14
C ARG A 537 -10.41 -26.20 -8.72
N GLN A 538 -11.54 -25.55 -8.46
CA GLN A 538 -11.88 -25.05 -7.13
C GLN A 538 -12.13 -26.18 -6.13
N VAL A 539 -11.55 -26.05 -4.93
CA VAL A 539 -11.67 -27.02 -3.84
C VAL A 539 -12.60 -26.51 -2.75
N THR A 540 -12.50 -25.24 -2.36
CA THR A 540 -13.35 -24.64 -1.33
C THR A 540 -14.27 -23.57 -1.91
N ARG A 541 -15.36 -23.28 -1.19
CA ARG A 541 -16.29 -22.17 -1.48
C ARG A 541 -16.41 -21.19 -0.33
N GLU A 542 -15.42 -21.19 0.53
CA GLU A 542 -15.30 -20.37 1.72
C GLU A 542 -13.91 -19.76 1.76
N VAL A 543 -13.74 -18.69 2.53
CA VAL A 543 -12.42 -18.06 2.70
C VAL A 543 -11.40 -19.09 3.13
N THR A 544 -10.33 -19.16 2.39
CA THR A 544 -9.24 -20.11 2.57
C THR A 544 -7.90 -19.39 2.53
N ASP A 545 -7.10 -19.59 3.56
CA ASP A 545 -5.78 -18.98 3.72
C ASP A 545 -4.78 -20.05 4.21
N SER A 546 -3.48 -19.80 4.02
CA SER A 546 -2.37 -20.58 4.57
C SER A 546 -2.46 -22.09 4.30
N LEU A 547 -2.44 -22.44 3.01
CA LEU A 547 -2.54 -23.82 2.57
C LEU A 547 -1.32 -24.66 2.95
N SER A 548 -1.58 -25.91 3.38
CA SER A 548 -0.58 -26.97 3.56
C SER A 548 -1.20 -28.32 3.17
N TRP A 549 -0.39 -29.29 2.78
CA TRP A 549 -0.88 -30.63 2.48
C TRP A 549 -0.95 -31.48 3.75
N LEU A 550 -2.12 -32.04 4.01
CA LEU A 550 -2.35 -33.02 5.08
C LEU A 550 -2.38 -34.43 4.46
N GLY A 551 -1.20 -35.02 4.29
CA GLY A 551 -1.03 -36.23 3.53
C GLY A 551 -1.10 -35.97 2.00
N ARG A 552 -1.55 -36.96 1.19
CA ARG A 552 -1.51 -36.89 -0.26
C ARG A 552 -2.75 -36.35 -0.95
N ASP A 553 -3.89 -36.32 -0.26
CA ASP A 553 -5.22 -36.10 -0.85
C ASP A 553 -6.08 -35.08 -0.09
N ARG A 554 -5.52 -34.45 0.96
CA ARG A 554 -6.23 -33.44 1.74
C ARG A 554 -5.41 -32.18 1.88
N LEU A 555 -6.10 -31.04 1.97
CA LEU A 555 -5.55 -29.72 2.26
C LEU A 555 -5.91 -29.32 3.70
N LEU A 556 -4.92 -28.85 4.45
CA LEU A 556 -5.05 -28.07 5.66
C LEU A 556 -5.12 -26.59 5.30
N TYR A 557 -5.98 -25.81 5.93
CA TYR A 557 -6.15 -24.38 5.70
C TYR A 557 -6.74 -23.66 6.90
N LEU A 558 -6.64 -22.34 6.87
CA LEU A 558 -7.33 -21.45 7.81
C LEU A 558 -8.62 -20.92 7.20
N HIS A 559 -9.69 -20.97 7.99
CA HIS A 559 -10.97 -20.35 7.71
C HIS A 559 -11.42 -19.54 8.93
N ASN A 560 -11.38 -18.19 8.81
CA ASN A 560 -11.82 -17.30 9.89
C ASN A 560 -11.22 -17.64 11.27
N GLY A 561 -9.90 -17.90 11.31
CA GLY A 561 -9.17 -18.25 12.55
C GLY A 561 -9.41 -19.69 13.03
N THR A 562 -9.98 -20.56 12.20
CA THR A 562 -10.17 -21.99 12.51
C THR A 562 -9.33 -22.82 11.54
N LEU A 563 -8.57 -23.77 12.09
CA LEU A 563 -7.90 -24.81 11.30
C LEU A 563 -8.94 -25.77 10.73
N ARG A 564 -8.88 -26.03 9.43
CA ARG A 564 -9.77 -26.95 8.71
C ARG A 564 -9.00 -27.85 7.78
N ALA A 565 -9.58 -29.00 7.46
CA ALA A 565 -9.05 -29.87 6.42
C ALA A 565 -10.16 -30.29 5.47
N VAL A 566 -9.84 -30.39 4.16
CA VAL A 566 -10.77 -30.77 3.10
C VAL A 566 -10.07 -31.73 2.13
N GLY A 567 -10.81 -32.68 1.59
CA GLY A 567 -10.29 -33.52 0.51
C GLY A 567 -10.01 -32.71 -0.75
N VAL A 568 -8.95 -33.04 -1.47
CA VAL A 568 -8.60 -32.36 -2.72
C VAL A 568 -9.75 -32.34 -3.75
N ASN A 569 -10.72 -33.26 -3.64
CA ASN A 569 -11.95 -33.29 -4.44
C ASN A 569 -13.04 -32.31 -3.96
N GLY A 570 -12.77 -31.49 -2.93
CA GLY A 570 -13.70 -30.55 -2.35
C GLY A 570 -14.70 -31.16 -1.37
N ARG A 571 -14.56 -32.42 -0.99
CA ARG A 571 -15.48 -33.12 -0.07
C ARG A 571 -14.87 -33.31 1.32
N GLY A 572 -15.75 -33.53 2.30
CA GLY A 572 -15.33 -33.89 3.67
C GLY A 572 -14.59 -32.77 4.41
N ALA A 573 -14.96 -31.51 4.16
CA ALA A 573 -14.44 -30.38 4.95
C ALA A 573 -14.79 -30.56 6.42
N LYS A 574 -13.78 -30.47 7.31
CA LYS A 574 -13.93 -30.65 8.76
C LYS A 574 -13.02 -29.67 9.49
N ASP A 575 -13.51 -29.17 10.64
CA ASP A 575 -12.68 -28.44 11.57
C ASP A 575 -11.65 -29.37 12.24
N ILE A 576 -10.46 -28.84 12.47
CA ILE A 576 -9.45 -29.44 13.33
C ILE A 576 -9.53 -28.69 14.65
N PRO A 577 -10.04 -29.32 15.73
CA PRO A 577 -10.22 -28.66 17.01
C PRO A 577 -8.90 -28.13 17.57
N LEU A 578 -8.92 -26.86 18.01
CA LEU A 578 -7.81 -26.19 18.67
C LEU A 578 -8.33 -25.40 19.87
N SER A 579 -7.88 -25.77 21.06
CA SER A 579 -8.20 -25.12 22.34
C SER A 579 -7.04 -24.25 22.80
N LEU A 580 -6.84 -23.13 22.12
CA LEU A 580 -5.85 -22.12 22.52
C LEU A 580 -6.58 -20.82 22.87
N ARG A 581 -6.29 -20.29 24.06
CA ARG A 581 -6.94 -19.10 24.61
C ARG A 581 -5.91 -18.17 25.21
N TYR A 582 -6.24 -16.91 25.34
CA TYR A 582 -5.45 -15.91 26.05
C TYR A 582 -6.33 -14.95 26.85
N ARG A 583 -5.71 -14.27 27.79
CA ARG A 583 -6.32 -13.16 28.54
C ARG A 583 -5.50 -11.91 28.31
N PRO A 584 -6.13 -10.75 28.02
CA PRO A 584 -5.39 -9.50 27.96
C PRO A 584 -4.66 -9.23 29.29
N ALA A 585 -3.37 -8.94 29.18
CA ALA A 585 -2.57 -8.53 30.33
C ALA A 585 -3.03 -7.16 30.81
N ARG A 586 -3.17 -7.03 32.15
CA ARG A 586 -3.55 -5.78 32.79
C ARG A 586 -2.68 -5.54 34.03
N VAL A 587 -2.19 -4.32 34.12
CA VAL A 587 -1.55 -3.83 35.33
C VAL A 587 -2.62 -3.62 36.39
N ARG A 588 -2.49 -4.30 37.53
CA ARG A 588 -3.40 -4.18 38.65
C ARG A 588 -2.64 -3.68 39.88
N ARG A 589 -2.29 -2.40 39.87
CA ARG A 589 -1.60 -1.73 40.96
C ARG A 589 -1.92 -0.24 40.96
N HIS A 590 -1.67 0.38 42.12
CA HIS A 590 -1.73 1.83 42.26
C HIS A 590 -0.31 2.39 42.23
N ASP A 591 -0.09 3.34 41.36
CA ASP A 591 1.18 4.07 41.24
C ASP A 591 0.95 5.58 41.34
N VAL A 592 1.97 6.29 41.80
CA VAL A 592 2.03 7.74 41.78
C VAL A 592 3.31 8.13 41.08
N VAL A 593 3.18 8.71 39.90
CA VAL A 593 4.32 9.19 39.12
C VAL A 593 4.44 10.69 39.31
N ARG A 594 5.52 11.12 39.94
CA ARG A 594 5.83 12.56 40.13
C ARG A 594 6.69 13.07 39.01
N VAL A 595 6.22 14.11 38.32
CA VAL A 595 6.90 14.69 37.14
C VAL A 595 7.25 16.16 37.38
N GLY A 596 8.30 16.64 36.66
CA GLY A 596 8.74 18.04 36.72
C GLY A 596 7.81 19.00 35.98
N ALA A 597 7.24 18.52 34.86
CA ALA A 597 6.26 19.21 34.06
C ALA A 597 5.28 18.22 33.44
N LEU A 598 4.12 18.69 33.00
CA LEU A 598 3.08 17.88 32.39
C LEU A 598 2.43 18.62 31.22
N TRP A 599 2.44 18.01 30.04
CA TRP A 599 1.52 18.33 28.97
C TRP A 599 0.40 17.29 28.93
N ASP A 600 -0.83 17.72 29.19
CA ASP A 600 -1.98 16.77 29.26
C ASP A 600 -2.66 16.51 27.90
N GLY A 601 -2.15 17.08 26.80
CA GLY A 601 -2.72 16.98 25.46
C GLY A 601 -3.83 17.97 25.14
N SER A 602 -4.40 18.68 26.16
CA SER A 602 -5.62 19.48 25.98
C SER A 602 -5.37 20.91 25.47
N ALA A 603 -4.22 21.51 25.80
CA ALA A 603 -3.91 22.90 25.52
C ALA A 603 -2.42 23.12 25.18
N PRO A 604 -2.05 24.23 24.50
CA PRO A 604 -0.68 24.56 24.14
C PRO A 604 0.15 25.12 25.32
N ARG A 605 0.09 24.45 26.46
CA ARG A 605 0.83 24.87 27.67
C ARG A 605 1.18 23.68 28.54
N LEU A 606 2.34 23.74 29.19
CA LEU A 606 2.70 22.83 30.26
C LEU A 606 2.00 23.20 31.55
N ARG A 607 1.64 22.20 32.35
CA ARG A 607 1.42 22.32 33.78
C ARG A 607 2.77 22.14 34.48
N GLY A 608 2.92 22.75 35.66
CA GLY A 608 4.10 22.57 36.51
C GLY A 608 4.16 21.18 37.13
N ARG A 609 5.02 21.02 38.14
CA ARG A 609 5.23 19.75 38.84
C ARG A 609 3.90 19.14 39.31
N SER A 610 3.72 17.88 38.97
CA SER A 610 2.44 17.16 39.19
C SER A 610 2.68 15.74 39.67
N ASP A 611 1.70 15.21 40.44
CA ASP A 611 1.56 13.81 40.77
C ASP A 611 0.48 13.18 39.87
N ILE A 612 0.87 12.26 38.98
CA ILE A 612 -0.05 11.48 38.15
C ILE A 612 -0.39 10.21 38.94
N VAL A 613 -1.65 10.12 39.41
CA VAL A 613 -2.14 8.97 40.17
C VAL A 613 -2.72 7.96 39.22
N LEU A 614 -2.24 6.74 39.27
CA LEU A 614 -2.65 5.64 38.41
C LEU A 614 -3.32 4.55 39.23
N ALA A 615 -4.38 3.97 38.69
CA ALA A 615 -5.06 2.80 39.25
C ALA A 615 -5.44 1.85 38.08
N ASP A 616 -5.05 0.59 38.22
CA ASP A 616 -5.42 -0.50 37.29
C ASP A 616 -5.16 -0.18 35.80
N GLY A 617 -4.04 0.46 35.55
CA GLY A 617 -3.64 0.81 34.17
C GLY A 617 -4.27 2.08 33.61
N LYS A 618 -4.99 2.85 34.42
CA LYS A 618 -5.61 4.12 34.05
C LYS A 618 -5.11 5.29 34.90
N VAL A 619 -5.27 6.48 34.37
CA VAL A 619 -5.12 7.73 35.13
C VAL A 619 -6.33 7.90 36.03
N GLU A 620 -6.13 7.85 37.37
CA GLU A 620 -7.16 8.13 38.36
C GLU A 620 -7.30 9.63 38.59
N ALA A 621 -6.16 10.33 38.75
CA ALA A 621 -6.15 11.76 39.00
C ALA A 621 -4.83 12.39 38.56
N VAL A 622 -4.87 13.69 38.33
CA VAL A 622 -3.68 14.55 38.16
C VAL A 622 -3.74 15.63 39.25
N LEU A 623 -2.79 15.57 40.15
CA LEU A 623 -2.75 16.40 41.37
C LEU A 623 -1.51 17.29 41.39
N PRO A 624 -1.49 18.38 42.16
CA PRO A 624 -0.25 19.12 42.41
C PRO A 624 0.81 18.24 43.06
N ALA A 625 2.08 18.42 42.73
CA ALA A 625 3.19 17.63 43.27
C ALA A 625 3.24 17.72 44.81
N GLY A 626 3.48 16.58 45.46
CA GLY A 626 3.48 16.47 46.92
C GLY A 626 2.14 16.09 47.51
N SER A 627 1.10 15.89 46.69
CA SER A 627 -0.22 15.47 47.12
C SER A 627 -0.23 14.03 47.61
N ARG A 628 0.63 13.17 47.03
CA ARG A 628 0.80 11.76 47.44
C ARG A 628 2.28 11.35 47.44
N PRO A 629 2.74 10.36 48.20
CA PRO A 629 4.08 9.82 48.07
C PRO A 629 4.26 9.19 46.67
N PRO A 630 5.34 9.52 45.95
CA PRO A 630 5.57 8.93 44.61
C PRO A 630 6.08 7.50 44.70
N THR A 631 5.60 6.63 43.84
CA THR A 631 6.16 5.29 43.60
C THR A 631 7.21 5.36 42.49
N VAL A 632 7.09 6.34 41.58
CA VAL A 632 8.05 6.63 40.52
C VAL A 632 8.42 8.11 40.57
N ASP A 633 9.71 8.40 40.74
CA ASP A 633 10.24 9.79 40.70
C ASP A 633 10.77 10.12 39.30
N ALA A 634 10.03 10.91 38.57
CA ALA A 634 10.36 11.44 37.26
C ALA A 634 10.37 12.98 37.28
N THR A 635 10.78 13.60 38.42
CA THR A 635 10.78 15.05 38.62
C THR A 635 11.72 15.83 37.69
N HIS A 636 12.63 15.14 37.01
CA HIS A 636 13.52 15.69 36.00
C HIS A 636 12.95 15.59 34.56
N LEU A 637 11.77 15.00 34.38
CA LEU A 637 11.14 14.74 33.10
C LEU A 637 9.82 15.52 32.94
N THR A 638 9.43 15.70 31.70
CA THR A 638 8.12 16.16 31.28
C THR A 638 7.28 14.96 30.87
N ALA A 639 6.10 14.80 31.47
CA ALA A 639 5.13 13.80 31.02
C ALA A 639 4.29 14.36 29.87
N MET A 640 4.02 13.53 28.87
CA MET A 640 3.10 13.81 27.76
C MET A 640 2.29 12.56 27.40
N PRO A 641 1.16 12.68 26.69
CA PRO A 641 0.46 11.52 26.19
C PRO A 641 1.36 10.70 25.28
N GLY A 642 1.23 9.37 25.34
CA GLY A 642 1.88 8.49 24.38
C GLY A 642 1.44 8.81 22.96
N LEU A 643 2.41 8.83 22.04
CA LEU A 643 2.16 9.13 20.63
C LEU A 643 1.43 7.98 19.93
N ILE A 644 0.70 8.32 18.88
CA ILE A 644 -0.03 7.39 18.02
C ILE A 644 0.46 7.54 16.59
N ASP A 645 1.04 6.48 16.04
CA ASP A 645 1.34 6.38 14.62
C ASP A 645 0.16 5.73 13.90
N ALA A 646 -0.59 6.54 13.17
CA ALA A 646 -1.85 6.12 12.59
C ALA A 646 -1.75 5.55 11.17
N HIS A 647 -0.55 5.21 10.72
CA HIS A 647 -0.34 4.50 9.46
C HIS A 647 0.98 3.72 9.49
N VAL A 648 0.90 2.44 9.76
CA VAL A 648 2.05 1.53 9.76
C VAL A 648 1.66 0.20 9.12
N HIS A 649 2.65 -0.57 8.66
CA HIS A 649 2.48 -1.94 8.18
C HIS A 649 3.44 -2.86 8.92
N TRP A 650 3.03 -3.39 10.06
CA TRP A 650 3.89 -4.23 10.91
C TRP A 650 4.51 -5.39 10.17
N HIS A 651 3.77 -5.97 9.21
CA HIS A 651 4.13 -7.22 8.56
C HIS A 651 4.59 -7.10 7.12
N LEU A 652 4.74 -5.87 6.60
CA LEU A 652 5.34 -5.67 5.29
C LEU A 652 6.79 -6.18 5.27
N ARG A 653 7.54 -5.91 6.35
CA ARG A 653 8.86 -6.44 6.63
C ARG A 653 9.00 -7.03 8.04
N GLY A 654 7.91 -7.34 8.70
CA GLY A 654 7.89 -7.71 10.11
C GLY A 654 8.68 -8.96 10.45
N ARG A 655 8.81 -9.90 9.51
CA ARG A 655 9.65 -11.09 9.67
C ARG A 655 11.13 -10.75 9.75
N HIS A 656 11.56 -9.74 9.02
CA HIS A 656 12.95 -9.28 8.99
C HIS A 656 13.29 -8.42 10.20
N TRP A 657 12.32 -7.66 10.73
CA TRP A 657 12.48 -6.81 11.91
C TRP A 657 12.35 -7.56 13.23
N GLY A 658 11.54 -8.60 13.27
CA GLY A 658 11.31 -9.41 14.45
C GLY A 658 10.71 -8.66 15.64
N ASP A 659 11.20 -8.95 16.85
CA ASP A 659 10.70 -8.34 18.10
C ASP A 659 11.22 -6.92 18.32
N ARG A 660 12.26 -6.50 17.61
CA ARG A 660 12.81 -5.14 17.66
C ARG A 660 11.78 -4.07 17.36
N GLN A 661 10.91 -4.34 16.39
CA GLN A 661 9.96 -3.37 15.86
C GLN A 661 9.01 -2.82 16.93
N GLY A 662 8.43 -3.68 17.76
CA GLY A 662 7.54 -3.25 18.84
C GLY A 662 8.25 -2.43 19.93
N ARG A 663 9.47 -2.83 20.28
CA ARG A 663 10.32 -2.13 21.27
C ARG A 663 10.76 -0.76 20.76
N LEU A 664 11.06 -0.66 19.47
CA LEU A 664 11.47 0.59 18.86
C LEU A 664 10.37 1.66 18.94
N TRP A 665 9.12 1.32 18.63
CA TRP A 665 8.00 2.26 18.80
C TRP A 665 7.87 2.74 20.25
N LEU A 666 7.91 1.83 21.23
CA LEU A 666 7.84 2.21 22.65
C LEU A 666 9.04 3.08 23.06
N ALA A 667 10.25 2.73 22.62
CA ALA A 667 11.47 3.49 22.96
C ALA A 667 11.41 4.94 22.46
N TYR A 668 10.61 5.20 21.40
CA TYR A 668 10.33 6.54 20.90
C TYR A 668 9.00 7.11 21.38
N GLY A 669 8.39 6.56 22.45
CA GLY A 669 7.19 7.07 23.09
C GLY A 669 5.89 6.85 22.31
N ILE A 670 5.91 5.98 21.29
CA ILE A 670 4.73 5.64 20.50
C ILE A 670 4.05 4.45 21.17
N THR A 671 2.90 4.69 21.82
CA THR A 671 2.17 3.71 22.62
C THR A 671 1.03 3.05 21.84
N THR A 672 0.69 3.56 20.68
CA THR A 672 -0.39 3.05 19.82
C THR A 672 0.01 3.14 18.35
N THR A 673 -0.30 2.09 17.59
CA THR A 673 -0.14 2.03 16.13
C THR A 673 -1.44 1.61 15.47
N ARG A 674 -1.68 2.11 14.24
CA ARG A 674 -2.80 1.71 13.38
C ARG A 674 -2.26 1.23 12.04
N SER A 675 -2.58 0.00 11.64
CA SER A 675 -2.26 -0.52 10.31
C SER A 675 -3.48 -0.50 9.39
N PRO A 676 -3.40 0.19 8.26
CA PRO A 676 -4.42 0.14 7.23
C PRO A 676 -4.27 -1.04 6.26
N GLY A 677 -3.38 -2.00 6.54
CA GLY A 677 -3.23 -3.22 5.74
C GLY A 677 -2.05 -4.07 6.21
N ASP A 678 -2.34 -5.32 6.57
CA ASP A 678 -1.33 -6.34 6.91
C ASP A 678 -1.87 -7.74 6.56
N PRO A 679 -1.00 -8.73 6.33
CA PRO A 679 -1.43 -10.13 6.22
C PRO A 679 -2.24 -10.54 7.46
N VAL A 680 -3.46 -11.02 7.24
CA VAL A 680 -4.49 -11.08 8.28
C VAL A 680 -4.13 -11.90 9.51
N TYR A 681 -3.47 -13.05 9.31
CA TYR A 681 -3.16 -13.92 10.47
C TYR A 681 -1.92 -13.45 11.22
N GLN A 682 -0.95 -12.80 10.56
CA GLN A 682 0.14 -12.10 11.24
C GLN A 682 -0.38 -10.88 12.01
N TYR A 683 -1.33 -10.12 11.43
CA TYR A 683 -2.02 -9.04 12.13
C TYR A 683 -2.69 -9.55 13.42
N ALA A 684 -3.53 -10.59 13.30
CA ALA A 684 -4.26 -11.13 14.41
C ALA A 684 -3.32 -11.71 15.48
N GLU A 685 -2.29 -12.47 15.09
CA GLU A 685 -1.27 -13.03 15.98
C GLU A 685 -0.54 -11.95 16.76
N THR A 686 -0.04 -10.92 16.07
CA THR A 686 0.70 -9.84 16.72
C THR A 686 -0.20 -9.04 17.67
N ARG A 687 -1.44 -8.74 17.27
CA ARG A 687 -2.40 -8.08 18.15
C ARG A 687 -2.64 -8.89 19.44
N GLU A 688 -2.91 -10.19 19.31
CA GLU A 688 -3.16 -11.09 20.44
C GLU A 688 -1.92 -11.23 21.34
N ALA A 689 -0.72 -11.34 20.77
CA ALA A 689 0.54 -11.39 21.50
C ALA A 689 0.85 -10.10 22.27
N LEU A 690 0.54 -8.93 21.69
CA LEU A 690 0.68 -7.63 22.36
C LEU A 690 -0.37 -7.41 23.46
N GLU A 691 -1.58 -7.93 23.26
CA GLU A 691 -2.67 -7.87 24.24
C GLU A 691 -2.43 -8.82 25.42
N SER A 692 -1.93 -10.03 25.17
CA SER A 692 -1.60 -11.01 26.21
C SER A 692 -0.34 -10.64 26.99
N GLY A 693 0.52 -9.75 26.46
CA GLY A 693 1.81 -9.40 27.03
C GLY A 693 2.94 -10.39 26.69
N ASP A 694 2.68 -11.38 25.84
CA ASP A 694 3.71 -12.31 25.33
C ASP A 694 4.67 -11.62 24.36
N ARG A 695 4.32 -10.43 23.84
CA ARG A 695 5.17 -9.56 23.02
C ARG A 695 5.19 -8.13 23.55
N VAL A 696 6.34 -7.48 23.50
CA VAL A 696 6.52 -6.07 23.92
C VAL A 696 6.29 -5.14 22.75
N GLY A 697 5.44 -4.15 22.92
CA GLY A 697 5.16 -3.16 21.86
C GLY A 697 3.90 -2.33 22.15
N PRO A 698 3.57 -1.39 21.24
CA PRO A 698 2.39 -0.51 21.36
C PRO A 698 1.07 -1.28 21.26
N ARG A 699 -0.04 -0.59 21.55
CA ARG A 699 -1.38 -1.07 21.17
C ARG A 699 -1.46 -1.14 19.65
N TYR A 700 -2.06 -2.21 19.14
CA TYR A 700 -2.15 -2.43 17.72
C TYR A 700 -3.60 -2.45 17.25
N PHE A 701 -3.98 -1.43 16.47
CA PHE A 701 -5.25 -1.34 15.75
C PHE A 701 -5.00 -1.58 14.27
N GLY A 702 -5.98 -2.13 13.57
CA GLY A 702 -5.81 -2.26 12.14
C GLY A 702 -6.87 -3.08 11.42
N THR A 703 -6.57 -3.34 10.19
CA THR A 703 -7.28 -4.25 9.30
C THR A 703 -6.35 -5.41 8.93
N GLY A 704 -6.90 -6.46 8.35
CA GLY A 704 -6.12 -7.44 7.61
C GLY A 704 -5.79 -6.90 6.22
N GLU A 705 -5.85 -7.72 5.18
CA GLU A 705 -5.54 -7.27 3.83
C GLU A 705 -6.49 -6.17 3.38
N ALA A 706 -5.92 -5.18 2.69
CA ALA A 706 -6.71 -4.17 2.01
C ALA A 706 -7.49 -4.77 0.84
N VAL A 707 -8.74 -4.32 0.65
CA VAL A 707 -9.60 -4.75 -0.44
C VAL A 707 -9.23 -3.98 -1.70
N ASP A 708 -8.73 -4.68 -2.72
CA ASP A 708 -8.28 -4.09 -3.98
C ASP A 708 -8.98 -4.71 -5.19
N GLY A 709 -8.73 -4.19 -6.38
CA GLY A 709 -9.22 -4.70 -7.66
C GLY A 709 -8.43 -5.91 -8.17
N SER A 710 -8.47 -6.12 -9.49
CA SER A 710 -7.91 -7.31 -10.13
C SER A 710 -6.37 -7.35 -10.18
N ARG A 711 -5.72 -6.21 -10.12
CA ARG A 711 -4.26 -6.08 -10.10
C ARG A 711 -3.77 -5.83 -8.68
N VAL A 712 -2.67 -6.46 -8.29
CA VAL A 712 -2.06 -6.29 -6.96
C VAL A 712 -0.84 -5.39 -7.04
N TYR A 713 -0.60 -4.69 -5.96
CA TYR A 713 0.58 -3.87 -5.74
C TYR A 713 1.46 -4.47 -4.62
N TYR A 714 0.86 -4.84 -3.49
CA TYR A 714 1.52 -5.44 -2.35
C TYR A 714 0.98 -6.83 -2.01
N ASN A 715 1.76 -7.64 -1.32
CA ASN A 715 1.37 -8.99 -0.92
C ASN A 715 0.22 -9.03 0.13
N PHE A 716 -0.09 -7.92 0.79
CA PHE A 716 -1.23 -7.79 1.72
C PHE A 716 -2.48 -7.19 1.05
N MET A 717 -2.53 -7.13 -0.29
CA MET A 717 -3.72 -6.74 -1.04
C MET A 717 -4.56 -7.96 -1.37
N ARG A 718 -5.87 -7.83 -1.19
CA ARG A 718 -6.82 -8.85 -1.62
C ARG A 718 -7.44 -8.42 -2.94
N THR A 719 -7.03 -9.06 -4.02
CA THR A 719 -7.67 -8.89 -5.33
C THR A 719 -9.13 -9.33 -5.26
N THR A 720 -10.04 -8.44 -5.64
CA THR A 720 -11.47 -8.68 -5.60
C THR A 720 -12.07 -8.55 -6.99
N ARG A 721 -12.59 -9.67 -7.52
CA ARG A 721 -13.11 -9.77 -8.88
C ARG A 721 -14.63 -9.92 -8.94
N SER A 722 -15.27 -10.23 -7.81
CA SER A 722 -16.72 -10.44 -7.77
C SER A 722 -17.32 -9.96 -6.46
N VAL A 723 -18.62 -9.64 -6.50
CA VAL A 723 -19.38 -9.30 -5.29
C VAL A 723 -19.42 -10.47 -4.30
N ALA A 724 -19.51 -11.70 -4.79
CA ALA A 724 -19.53 -12.89 -3.93
C ALA A 724 -18.21 -13.02 -3.13
N GLN A 725 -17.08 -12.79 -3.76
CA GLN A 725 -15.79 -12.74 -3.08
C GLN A 725 -15.72 -11.60 -2.08
N LEU A 726 -16.18 -10.39 -2.44
CA LEU A 726 -16.21 -9.24 -1.54
C LEU A 726 -16.99 -9.56 -0.25
N GLU A 727 -18.13 -10.24 -0.35
CA GLU A 727 -18.92 -10.64 0.84
C GLU A 727 -18.17 -11.65 1.72
N LEU A 728 -17.39 -12.56 1.14
CA LEU A 728 -16.51 -13.46 1.90
C LEU A 728 -15.46 -12.66 2.69
N GLU A 729 -14.82 -11.67 2.08
CA GLU A 729 -13.82 -10.82 2.72
C GLU A 729 -14.42 -9.98 3.86
N LEU A 730 -15.59 -9.40 3.65
CA LEU A 730 -16.31 -8.64 4.68
C LEU A 730 -16.76 -9.53 5.84
N ALA A 731 -17.13 -10.78 5.57
CA ALA A 731 -17.46 -11.76 6.61
C ALA A 731 -16.21 -12.12 7.42
N ARG A 732 -15.06 -12.34 6.77
CA ARG A 732 -13.77 -12.59 7.41
C ARG A 732 -13.34 -11.42 8.31
N ALA A 733 -13.47 -10.17 7.84
CA ALA A 733 -13.15 -8.98 8.61
C ALA A 733 -13.94 -8.93 9.95
N ARG A 734 -15.24 -9.28 9.90
CA ARG A 734 -16.08 -9.39 11.10
C ARG A 734 -15.64 -10.53 12.03
N ALA A 735 -15.35 -11.72 11.46
CA ALA A 735 -14.99 -12.90 12.24
C ALA A 735 -13.64 -12.75 12.94
N LEU A 736 -12.68 -12.06 12.33
CA LEU A 736 -11.34 -11.81 12.88
C LEU A 736 -11.24 -10.49 13.65
N GLY A 737 -12.35 -9.77 13.80
CA GLY A 737 -12.44 -8.58 14.64
C GLY A 737 -11.57 -7.42 14.18
N TYR A 738 -11.62 -7.06 12.89
CA TYR A 738 -10.94 -5.87 12.41
C TYR A 738 -11.45 -4.61 13.12
N ASP A 739 -10.56 -3.63 13.29
CA ASP A 739 -10.87 -2.32 13.87
C ASP A 739 -11.28 -1.31 12.80
N MET A 740 -10.92 -1.56 11.56
CA MET A 740 -11.21 -0.73 10.40
C MET A 740 -11.22 -1.58 9.12
N ILE A 741 -11.61 -0.98 8.00
CA ILE A 741 -11.44 -1.56 6.66
C ILE A 741 -10.66 -0.58 5.79
N LYS A 742 -9.82 -1.11 4.91
CA LYS A 742 -9.09 -0.35 3.88
C LYS A 742 -9.53 -0.76 2.50
N THR A 743 -9.86 0.20 1.65
CA THR A 743 -9.95 -0.01 0.21
C THR A 743 -8.70 0.53 -0.48
N TYR A 744 -8.36 -0.06 -1.62
CA TYR A 744 -7.10 0.27 -2.28
C TYR A 744 -7.31 0.66 -3.76
N VAL A 745 -6.23 0.85 -4.47
CA VAL A 745 -6.07 1.60 -5.71
C VAL A 745 -6.96 1.14 -6.86
N ARG A 746 -7.17 -0.16 -7.03
CA ARG A 746 -7.89 -0.73 -8.18
C ARG A 746 -9.32 -1.15 -7.90
N LEU A 747 -9.81 -0.97 -6.67
CA LEU A 747 -11.17 -1.36 -6.35
C LEU A 747 -12.18 -0.46 -7.09
N PRO A 748 -13.10 -1.03 -7.92
CA PRO A 748 -14.11 -0.25 -8.62
C PRO A 748 -15.01 0.55 -7.66
N VAL A 749 -15.47 1.73 -8.08
CA VAL A 749 -16.32 2.63 -7.27
C VAL A 749 -17.56 1.92 -6.75
N ALA A 750 -18.21 1.09 -7.59
CA ALA A 750 -19.37 0.30 -7.19
C ALA A 750 -19.09 -0.66 -6.03
N TYR A 751 -17.89 -1.25 -6.00
CA TYR A 751 -17.45 -2.12 -4.89
C TYR A 751 -17.06 -1.28 -3.67
N GLN A 752 -16.41 -0.14 -3.85
CA GLN A 752 -16.12 0.77 -2.75
C GLN A 752 -17.41 1.20 -2.02
N ARG A 753 -18.49 1.57 -2.75
CA ARG A 753 -19.80 1.87 -2.16
C ARG A 753 -20.34 0.72 -1.31
N ARG A 754 -20.19 -0.52 -1.76
CA ARG A 754 -20.59 -1.71 -0.99
C ARG A 754 -19.76 -1.88 0.28
N VAL A 755 -18.44 -1.70 0.19
CA VAL A 755 -17.54 -1.77 1.35
C VAL A 755 -17.88 -0.70 2.38
N VAL A 756 -18.07 0.56 1.96
CA VAL A 756 -18.49 1.67 2.84
C VAL A 756 -19.76 1.31 3.57
N ALA A 757 -20.81 0.93 2.83
CA ALA A 757 -22.09 0.58 3.42
C ALA A 757 -22.00 -0.61 4.39
N ALA A 758 -21.18 -1.62 4.08
CA ALA A 758 -21.01 -2.79 4.95
C ALA A 758 -20.19 -2.46 6.20
N ALA A 759 -19.13 -1.67 6.07
CA ALA A 759 -18.27 -1.24 7.18
C ALA A 759 -19.06 -0.38 8.19
N HIS A 760 -19.79 0.64 7.72
CA HIS A 760 -20.58 1.51 8.59
C HIS A 760 -21.71 0.74 9.30
N ARG A 761 -22.38 -0.20 8.61
CA ARG A 761 -23.36 -1.10 9.28
C ARG A 761 -22.71 -1.97 10.37
N ALA A 762 -21.42 -2.31 10.21
CA ALA A 762 -20.66 -3.06 11.22
C ALA A 762 -20.03 -2.15 12.30
N GLY A 763 -20.20 -0.83 12.19
CA GLY A 763 -19.59 0.17 13.07
C GLY A 763 -18.10 0.38 12.83
N LEU A 764 -17.55 -0.07 11.70
CA LEU A 764 -16.13 0.03 11.39
C LEU A 764 -15.84 1.28 10.54
N PRO A 765 -14.85 2.10 10.93
CA PRO A 765 -14.33 3.15 10.07
C PRO A 765 -13.56 2.55 8.91
N LEU A 766 -13.39 3.34 7.85
CA LEU A 766 -12.60 2.91 6.71
C LEU A 766 -11.81 4.05 6.07
N SER A 767 -10.74 3.68 5.38
CA SER A 767 -9.91 4.61 4.61
C SER A 767 -9.61 4.10 3.21
N SER A 768 -9.16 4.99 2.34
CA SER A 768 -8.81 4.71 0.95
C SER A 768 -7.53 5.45 0.57
N HIS A 769 -7.03 5.20 -0.66
CA HIS A 769 -6.01 6.03 -1.30
C HIS A 769 -6.61 7.19 -2.12
N TYR A 770 -7.92 7.33 -2.13
CA TYR A 770 -8.62 8.33 -2.95
C TYR A 770 -9.29 9.40 -2.09
N LEU A 771 -9.15 10.65 -2.50
CA LEU A 771 -10.02 11.72 -2.02
C LEU A 771 -11.39 11.63 -2.69
N TYR A 772 -11.44 11.67 -4.00
CA TYR A 772 -12.65 11.59 -4.79
C TYR A 772 -12.56 10.41 -5.78
N PRO A 773 -13.57 9.58 -5.96
CA PRO A 773 -14.94 9.68 -5.42
C PRO A 773 -15.11 9.13 -3.99
N ALA A 774 -14.05 8.79 -3.26
CA ALA A 774 -14.15 8.22 -1.91
C ALA A 774 -14.87 9.17 -0.94
N GLU A 775 -14.58 10.46 -0.98
CA GLU A 775 -15.30 11.50 -0.20
C GLU A 775 -16.81 11.44 -0.49
N HIS A 776 -17.17 11.42 -1.76
CA HIS A 776 -18.56 11.43 -2.22
C HIS A 776 -19.38 10.19 -1.81
N ILE A 777 -18.72 9.06 -1.56
CA ILE A 777 -19.39 7.83 -1.10
C ILE A 777 -19.37 7.64 0.41
N GLY A 778 -18.88 8.61 1.17
CA GLY A 778 -18.87 8.60 2.64
C GLY A 778 -17.69 7.86 3.27
N MET A 779 -16.53 7.82 2.63
CA MET A 779 -15.28 7.28 3.18
C MET A 779 -14.83 8.11 4.39
N ASP A 780 -14.29 7.48 5.44
CA ASP A 780 -13.90 8.18 6.67
C ASP A 780 -12.53 8.85 6.57
N GLY A 781 -11.63 8.35 5.73
CA GLY A 781 -10.29 8.90 5.61
C GLY A 781 -9.57 8.56 4.32
N MET A 782 -8.56 9.38 4.00
CA MET A 782 -7.58 9.15 2.95
C MET A 782 -6.19 8.99 3.54
N GLU A 783 -5.43 8.08 2.97
CA GLU A 783 -4.02 7.87 3.30
C GLU A 783 -3.13 8.57 2.27
N HIS A 784 -2.00 9.14 2.72
CA HIS A 784 -0.99 9.87 1.97
C HIS A 784 -1.43 11.22 1.40
N THR A 785 -0.47 12.12 1.16
CA THR A 785 -0.74 13.40 0.49
C THR A 785 -0.95 13.22 -1.01
N GLY A 786 -0.19 12.36 -1.64
CA GLY A 786 -0.13 12.19 -3.09
C GLY A 786 -0.64 10.87 -3.63
N ALA A 787 -1.32 10.09 -2.79
CA ALA A 787 -1.61 8.70 -3.13
C ALA A 787 -2.59 8.54 -4.27
N THR A 788 -2.12 8.23 -5.44
CA THR A 788 -2.78 7.31 -6.37
C THR A 788 -1.89 6.96 -7.54
N ASN A 789 -1.21 5.86 -7.45
CA ASN A 789 -0.39 5.36 -8.55
C ASN A 789 -1.21 4.91 -9.76
N ARG A 790 -2.51 4.57 -9.58
CA ARG A 790 -3.39 4.19 -10.67
C ARG A 790 -3.44 5.22 -11.81
N LEU A 791 -3.42 6.51 -11.47
CA LEU A 791 -3.47 7.59 -12.47
C LEU A 791 -2.10 7.90 -13.11
N GLY A 792 -0.98 7.49 -12.49
CA GLY A 792 0.36 7.95 -12.87
C GLY A 792 0.65 9.38 -12.44
N TYR A 793 -0.31 10.02 -11.79
CA TYR A 793 -0.22 11.31 -11.13
C TYR A 793 -1.28 11.38 -10.02
N SER A 794 -1.04 12.19 -9.00
CA SER A 794 -2.00 12.46 -7.94
C SER A 794 -2.99 13.54 -8.39
N HIS A 795 -4.24 13.47 -7.92
CA HIS A 795 -5.19 14.57 -8.02
C HIS A 795 -5.35 15.35 -6.70
N THR A 796 -4.48 15.12 -5.74
CA THR A 796 -4.42 15.86 -4.48
C THR A 796 -3.18 16.71 -4.33
N VAL A 797 -2.08 16.35 -5.03
CA VAL A 797 -0.85 17.16 -5.11
C VAL A 797 -0.28 17.11 -6.54
N SER A 798 0.29 18.21 -6.98
CA SER A 798 1.02 18.28 -8.25
C SER A 798 2.37 17.55 -8.17
N ARG A 799 3.10 17.47 -9.29
CA ARG A 799 4.47 16.92 -9.32
C ARG A 799 5.46 17.74 -8.48
N LEU A 800 5.14 18.99 -8.19
CA LEU A 800 5.89 19.85 -7.25
C LEU A 800 5.38 19.75 -5.80
N GLY A 801 4.51 18.79 -5.49
CA GLY A 801 3.96 18.55 -4.17
C GLY A 801 2.90 19.57 -3.72
N ARG A 802 2.44 20.46 -4.61
CA ARG A 802 1.47 21.52 -4.29
C ARG A 802 0.04 21.03 -4.43
N ALA A 803 -0.82 21.42 -3.51
CA ALA A 803 -2.26 21.20 -3.56
C ALA A 803 -3.01 22.51 -3.78
N TYR A 804 -4.13 22.46 -4.48
CA TYR A 804 -4.95 23.62 -4.79
C TYR A 804 -6.29 23.54 -4.06
N GLU A 805 -7.20 24.45 -4.40
CA GLU A 805 -8.46 24.65 -3.68
C GLU A 805 -9.31 23.37 -3.61
N ASP A 806 -9.40 22.61 -4.72
CA ASP A 806 -10.19 21.37 -4.80
C ASP A 806 -9.84 20.37 -3.69
N ALA A 807 -8.57 20.03 -3.54
CA ALA A 807 -8.13 19.06 -2.54
C ALA A 807 -8.35 19.60 -1.11
N VAL A 808 -7.98 20.86 -0.84
CA VAL A 808 -8.08 21.45 0.51
C VAL A 808 -9.53 21.59 0.95
N GLU A 809 -10.40 22.15 0.09
CA GLU A 809 -11.80 22.40 0.41
C GLU A 809 -12.60 21.10 0.62
N LEU A 810 -12.31 20.05 -0.17
CA LEU A 810 -12.98 18.76 0.00
C LEU A 810 -12.65 18.14 1.38
N PHE A 811 -11.39 18.15 1.82
CA PHE A 811 -11.03 17.67 3.16
C PHE A 811 -11.66 18.52 4.27
N VAL A 812 -11.63 19.82 4.14
CA VAL A 812 -12.17 20.75 5.16
C VAL A 812 -13.67 20.59 5.32
N ARG A 813 -14.41 20.53 4.19
CA ARG A 813 -15.89 20.54 4.22
C ARG A 813 -16.50 19.17 4.45
N SER A 814 -15.89 18.09 3.96
CA SER A 814 -16.42 16.73 4.18
C SER A 814 -16.16 16.21 5.59
N GLY A 815 -15.09 16.68 6.25
CA GLY A 815 -14.60 16.13 7.50
C GLY A 815 -13.92 14.77 7.36
N MET A 816 -13.63 14.35 6.11
CA MET A 816 -12.80 13.18 5.83
C MET A 816 -11.38 13.41 6.35
N SER A 817 -10.79 12.43 7.03
CA SER A 817 -9.44 12.59 7.56
C SER A 817 -8.38 12.43 6.48
N ILE A 818 -7.24 13.11 6.67
CA ILE A 818 -6.02 12.83 5.92
C ILE A 818 -4.92 12.33 6.85
N THR A 819 -4.25 11.22 6.44
CA THR A 819 -3.01 10.70 7.05
C THR A 819 -1.86 10.97 6.08
N PRO A 820 -1.12 12.07 6.19
CA PRO A 820 -0.27 12.58 5.11
C PRO A 820 0.96 11.74 4.79
N THR A 821 1.52 10.97 5.75
CA THR A 821 2.74 10.16 5.58
C THR A 821 3.84 10.91 4.79
N LEU A 822 4.53 11.85 5.44
CA LEU A 822 5.47 12.75 4.78
C LEU A 822 6.79 12.03 4.42
N PHE A 823 6.80 11.24 3.35
CA PHE A 823 7.93 10.40 2.92
C PHE A 823 9.25 11.16 2.71
N ASN A 824 9.17 12.44 2.33
CA ASN A 824 10.34 13.30 2.15
C ASN A 824 10.89 13.85 3.47
N SER A 825 10.39 13.42 4.63
CA SER A 825 10.80 13.95 5.93
C SER A 825 12.27 13.71 6.25
N ALA A 826 12.91 12.71 5.63
CA ALA A 826 14.36 12.52 5.73
C ALA A 826 15.18 13.73 5.24
N GLY A 827 14.59 14.61 4.41
CA GLY A 827 15.22 15.87 3.99
C GLY A 827 15.63 16.79 5.15
N ILE A 828 14.96 16.69 6.33
CA ILE A 828 15.32 17.51 7.51
C ILE A 828 16.65 17.10 8.16
N TYR A 829 17.22 15.97 7.79
CA TYR A 829 18.52 15.53 8.30
C TYR A 829 19.70 16.36 7.77
N ASP A 830 19.43 17.36 6.92
CA ASP A 830 20.39 18.39 6.52
C ASP A 830 21.01 19.14 7.72
N ASN A 831 20.23 19.31 8.79
CA ASN A 831 20.67 20.06 9.98
C ASN A 831 20.31 19.38 11.32
N ASP A 832 19.70 18.21 11.31
CA ASP A 832 19.29 17.51 12.54
C ASP A 832 19.41 15.98 12.37
N ARG A 833 20.55 15.41 12.74
CA ARG A 833 20.81 13.96 12.66
C ARG A 833 20.55 13.21 13.97
N THR A 834 19.99 13.86 14.97
CA THR A 834 19.82 13.28 16.32
C THR A 834 19.03 11.96 16.33
N LEU A 835 18.09 11.76 15.41
CA LEU A 835 17.35 10.50 15.29
C LEU A 835 18.21 9.38 14.66
N VAL A 836 19.12 9.73 13.74
CA VAL A 836 19.97 8.76 13.04
C VAL A 836 21.06 8.27 13.96
N GLU A 837 21.65 9.16 14.75
CA GLU A 837 22.78 8.90 15.64
C GLU A 837 22.38 8.36 17.01
N ASP A 838 21.08 8.22 17.27
CA ASP A 838 20.52 7.77 18.54
C ASP A 838 20.86 6.30 18.79
N GLU A 839 21.23 5.98 20.04
CA GLU A 839 21.55 4.60 20.44
C GLU A 839 20.38 3.63 20.26
N ARG A 840 19.15 4.09 20.49
CA ARG A 840 17.93 3.30 20.27
C ARG A 840 17.81 2.85 18.82
N THR A 841 18.09 3.75 17.88
CA THR A 841 18.11 3.47 16.45
C THR A 841 19.21 2.47 16.11
N ARG A 842 20.45 2.71 16.59
CA ARG A 842 21.58 1.83 16.31
C ARG A 842 21.38 0.40 16.83
N THR A 843 20.73 0.27 18.00
CA THR A 843 20.53 -1.04 18.65
C THR A 843 19.35 -1.79 18.09
N LEU A 844 18.23 -1.10 17.79
CA LEU A 844 16.98 -1.75 17.43
C LEU A 844 16.72 -1.83 15.92
N PHE A 845 17.45 -1.10 15.09
CA PHE A 845 17.41 -1.34 13.65
C PHE A 845 18.19 -2.60 13.30
N PRO A 846 17.71 -3.46 12.40
CA PRO A 846 18.54 -4.44 11.76
C PRO A 846 19.72 -3.77 11.06
N SER A 847 20.88 -4.44 11.02
CA SER A 847 22.13 -3.83 10.53
C SER A 847 22.04 -3.27 9.11
N TRP A 848 21.34 -3.98 8.24
CA TRP A 848 21.09 -3.60 6.84
C TRP A 848 20.12 -2.42 6.71
N GLU A 849 19.09 -2.33 7.56
CA GLU A 849 18.18 -1.17 7.59
C GLU A 849 18.88 0.07 8.15
N TYR A 850 19.68 -0.08 9.19
CA TYR A 850 20.43 1.05 9.75
C TYR A 850 21.39 1.65 8.72
N ALA A 851 22.09 0.81 7.94
CA ALA A 851 22.96 1.27 6.86
C ALA A 851 22.20 2.09 5.80
N GLN A 852 21.02 1.64 5.39
CA GLN A 852 20.16 2.38 4.46
C GLN A 852 19.67 3.70 5.07
N TYR A 853 19.33 3.71 6.35
CA TYR A 853 18.88 4.92 7.05
C TYR A 853 20.00 5.96 7.15
N VAL A 854 21.24 5.55 7.46
CA VAL A 854 22.42 6.43 7.42
C VAL A 854 22.62 6.99 6.02
N ALA A 855 22.53 6.17 4.98
CA ALA A 855 22.66 6.62 3.59
C ALA A 855 21.61 7.68 3.20
N LYS A 856 20.35 7.53 3.64
CA LYS A 856 19.30 8.57 3.47
C LYS A 856 19.70 9.88 4.15
N ALA A 857 20.23 9.81 5.36
CA ALA A 857 20.67 11.00 6.09
C ALA A 857 21.92 11.66 5.47
N ASP A 858 22.81 10.87 4.89
CA ASP A 858 23.97 11.39 4.16
C ASP A 858 23.56 12.07 2.85
N ALA A 859 22.57 11.50 2.14
CA ALA A 859 21.98 12.12 0.95
C ALA A 859 21.36 13.50 1.27
N ALA A 860 20.76 13.66 2.46
CA ALA A 860 20.24 14.95 2.91
C ALA A 860 21.31 16.04 3.11
N GLN A 861 22.60 15.68 3.19
CA GLN A 861 23.72 16.64 3.26
C GLN A 861 24.15 17.16 1.87
N THR A 862 23.59 16.63 0.80
CA THR A 862 23.97 17.00 -0.56
C THR A 862 23.11 18.13 -1.12
N PRO A 863 23.57 18.89 -2.12
CA PRO A 863 22.76 19.93 -2.77
C PRO A 863 21.42 19.45 -3.37
N ALA A 864 21.31 18.16 -3.71
CA ALA A 864 20.10 17.55 -4.22
C ALA A 864 18.94 17.59 -3.21
N ASN A 865 19.23 17.66 -1.93
CA ASN A 865 18.24 17.77 -0.86
C ASN A 865 17.35 19.03 -0.95
N ALA A 866 17.79 20.06 -1.66
CA ALA A 866 16.97 21.25 -1.89
C ALA A 866 15.62 20.90 -2.58
N THR A 867 15.63 19.95 -3.50
CA THR A 867 14.42 19.43 -4.14
C THR A 867 13.52 18.70 -3.14
N THR A 868 14.09 17.79 -2.35
CA THR A 868 13.37 17.05 -1.30
C THR A 868 12.68 18.00 -0.31
N LEU A 869 13.42 19.02 0.15
CA LEU A 869 12.89 20.04 1.08
C LEU A 869 11.79 20.89 0.43
N ALA A 870 11.90 21.23 -0.84
CA ALA A 870 10.86 21.98 -1.54
C ALA A 870 9.55 21.17 -1.67
N LEU A 871 9.64 19.89 -2.02
CA LEU A 871 8.50 18.97 -2.08
C LEU A 871 7.89 18.76 -0.70
N LEU A 872 8.72 18.54 0.32
CA LEU A 872 8.28 18.40 1.70
C LEU A 872 7.54 19.65 2.20
N ALA A 873 8.08 20.84 1.94
CA ALA A 873 7.45 22.12 2.30
C ALA A 873 6.07 22.26 1.64
N ALA A 874 5.93 21.91 0.36
CA ALA A 874 4.67 21.96 -0.37
C ALA A 874 3.64 20.99 0.19
N ASN A 875 4.05 19.75 0.52
CA ASN A 875 3.18 18.77 1.17
C ASN A 875 2.72 19.22 2.55
N VAL A 876 3.64 19.80 3.35
CA VAL A 876 3.28 20.34 4.69
C VAL A 876 2.35 21.53 4.57
N ASP A 877 2.51 22.40 3.56
CA ASP A 877 1.58 23.53 3.30
C ASP A 877 0.15 23.06 3.07
N MET A 878 -0.05 22.02 2.23
CA MET A 878 -1.36 21.41 2.05
C MET A 878 -1.98 20.96 3.38
N VAL A 879 -1.21 20.19 4.15
CA VAL A 879 -1.68 19.64 5.43
C VAL A 879 -1.97 20.75 6.44
N LEU A 880 -1.18 21.81 6.45
CA LEU A 880 -1.35 22.98 7.32
C LEU A 880 -2.63 23.76 6.97
N ARG A 881 -2.89 23.98 5.67
CA ARG A 881 -4.12 24.63 5.20
C ARG A 881 -5.36 23.81 5.58
N ILE A 882 -5.31 22.49 5.39
CA ILE A 882 -6.39 21.60 5.82
C ILE A 882 -6.60 21.70 7.33
N HIS A 883 -5.53 21.60 8.13
CA HIS A 883 -5.61 21.65 9.60
C HIS A 883 -6.20 22.97 10.09
N ARG A 884 -5.69 24.12 9.58
CA ARG A 884 -6.15 25.46 9.97
C ARG A 884 -7.52 25.83 9.42
N GLY A 885 -7.94 25.19 8.31
CA GLY A 885 -9.30 25.26 7.79
C GLY A 885 -10.33 24.47 8.63
N GLY A 886 -9.89 23.74 9.66
CA GLY A 886 -10.76 22.91 10.50
C GLY A 886 -10.90 21.46 10.02
N GLY A 887 -10.16 21.07 8.99
CA GLY A 887 -10.11 19.70 8.49
C GLY A 887 -9.38 18.74 9.44
N PHE A 888 -9.58 17.45 9.25
CA PHE A 888 -9.17 16.42 10.18
C PHE A 888 -7.85 15.74 9.77
N VAL A 889 -6.74 16.20 10.34
CA VAL A 889 -5.39 15.66 10.09
C VAL A 889 -4.99 14.71 11.20
N ILE A 890 -4.47 13.51 10.83
CA ILE A 890 -3.88 12.53 11.74
C ILE A 890 -2.47 12.17 11.27
N ALA A 891 -1.52 12.01 12.20
CA ALA A 891 -0.15 11.65 11.84
C ALA A 891 -0.01 10.16 11.59
N GLY A 892 0.77 9.80 10.59
CA GLY A 892 1.15 8.43 10.25
C GLY A 892 2.39 8.45 9.37
N THR A 893 3.10 7.33 9.28
CA THR A 893 4.43 7.25 8.64
C THR A 893 4.47 6.38 7.40
N ASP A 894 3.61 5.36 7.32
CA ASP A 894 3.70 4.25 6.35
C ASP A 894 4.94 3.35 6.59
N ALA A 895 5.42 3.32 7.85
CA ALA A 895 6.51 2.43 8.22
C ALA A 895 6.13 0.94 7.99
N PRO A 896 7.02 0.10 7.44
CA PRO A 896 8.45 0.30 7.22
C PRO A 896 8.81 0.79 5.80
N LEU A 897 7.90 1.33 5.01
CA LEU A 897 8.23 2.02 3.75
C LEU A 897 9.01 3.31 4.06
N ASP A 898 8.62 4.02 5.12
CA ASP A 898 9.51 4.92 5.83
C ASP A 898 10.00 4.24 7.13
N ASN A 899 11.00 4.79 7.78
CA ASN A 899 11.68 4.10 8.88
C ASN A 899 10.80 4.00 10.15
N PRO A 900 10.58 2.81 10.75
CA PRO A 900 9.72 2.64 11.92
C PRO A 900 10.10 3.55 13.08
N ALA A 901 9.12 4.13 13.75
CA ALA A 901 9.19 5.04 14.89
C ALA A 901 9.86 6.39 14.59
N VAL A 902 11.11 6.39 14.09
CA VAL A 902 11.89 7.62 13.86
C VAL A 902 11.21 8.54 12.84
N SER A 903 10.52 7.98 11.84
CA SER A 903 9.82 8.77 10.82
C SER A 903 8.61 9.52 11.37
N LEU A 904 7.95 9.05 12.43
CA LEU A 904 6.91 9.85 13.08
C LEU A 904 7.50 11.15 13.65
N HIS A 905 8.65 11.04 14.33
CA HIS A 905 9.35 12.22 14.86
C HIS A 905 9.89 13.11 13.75
N ALA A 906 10.43 12.54 12.66
CA ALA A 906 10.84 13.31 11.49
C ALA A 906 9.66 14.07 10.87
N ASN A 907 8.50 13.41 10.70
CA ASN A 907 7.25 14.03 10.23
C ASN A 907 6.79 15.19 11.15
N LEU A 908 6.86 15.02 12.47
CA LEU A 908 6.50 16.07 13.43
C LEU A 908 7.47 17.27 13.33
N ARG A 909 8.80 16.99 13.25
CA ARG A 909 9.81 18.03 13.06
C ARG A 909 9.64 18.77 11.72
N ALA A 910 9.32 18.04 10.63
CA ALA A 910 9.03 18.62 9.33
C ALA A 910 7.80 19.54 9.37
N LYS A 911 6.71 19.09 10.01
CA LYS A 911 5.53 19.95 10.21
C LYS A 911 5.90 21.26 10.91
N VAL A 912 6.69 21.21 12.00
CA VAL A 912 7.09 22.41 12.73
C VAL A 912 8.03 23.28 11.91
N ARG A 913 9.00 22.69 11.20
CA ARG A 913 9.93 23.42 10.32
C ARG A 913 9.17 24.23 9.24
N PHE A 914 8.03 23.72 8.77
CA PHE A 914 7.26 24.32 7.68
C PHE A 914 5.91 24.93 8.12
N GLY A 915 5.77 25.32 9.40
CA GLY A 915 4.75 26.29 9.83
C GLY A 915 3.71 25.81 10.83
N PHE A 916 3.68 24.52 11.22
CA PHE A 916 2.92 24.11 12.38
C PHE A 916 3.56 24.60 13.67
N THR A 917 2.78 24.92 14.70
CA THR A 917 3.31 24.98 16.06
C THR A 917 3.57 23.58 16.59
N PRO A 918 4.48 23.40 17.57
CA PRO A 918 4.68 22.08 18.20
C PRO A 918 3.38 21.48 18.75
N TYR A 919 2.49 22.29 19.31
CA TYR A 919 1.18 21.85 19.80
C TYR A 919 0.29 21.32 18.67
N GLU A 920 0.16 22.05 17.55
CA GLU A 920 -0.61 21.61 16.39
C GLU A 920 -0.05 20.28 15.85
N ALA A 921 1.28 20.17 15.71
CA ALA A 921 1.93 18.95 15.23
C ALA A 921 1.66 17.75 16.16
N LEU A 922 1.88 17.92 17.48
CA LEU A 922 1.65 16.87 18.48
C LEU A 922 0.18 16.46 18.56
N THR A 923 -0.77 17.38 18.40
CA THR A 923 -2.20 17.05 18.38
C THR A 923 -2.55 16.09 17.24
N THR A 924 -1.85 16.19 16.10
CA THR A 924 -2.04 15.23 14.98
C THR A 924 -1.57 13.81 15.32
N ALA A 925 -0.68 13.64 16.29
CA ALA A 925 -0.14 12.35 16.73
C ALA A 925 -0.66 11.89 18.12
N THR A 926 -1.65 12.58 18.70
CA THR A 926 -2.24 12.24 20.00
C THR A 926 -3.76 12.23 19.95
N ARG A 927 -4.42 13.35 20.14
CA ARG A 927 -5.89 13.47 20.24
C ARG A 927 -6.60 13.13 18.93
N ASN A 928 -6.07 13.57 17.81
CA ASN A 928 -6.73 13.35 16.51
C ASN A 928 -6.82 11.87 16.15
N PRO A 929 -5.73 11.09 16.12
CA PRO A 929 -5.83 9.66 15.83
C PRO A 929 -6.63 8.89 16.90
N ALA A 930 -6.56 9.28 18.19
CA ALA A 930 -7.40 8.70 19.23
C ALA A 930 -8.90 8.89 18.92
N ARG A 931 -9.30 10.10 18.50
CA ARG A 931 -10.68 10.38 18.06
C ARG A 931 -11.05 9.58 16.79
N TRP A 932 -10.13 9.45 15.84
CA TRP A 932 -10.36 8.65 14.63
C TRP A 932 -10.58 7.17 14.96
N LEU A 933 -9.85 6.63 15.93
CA LEU A 933 -9.99 5.25 16.42
C LEU A 933 -11.26 5.03 17.27
N GLY A 934 -11.99 6.09 17.66
CA GLY A 934 -13.16 6.02 18.53
C GLY A 934 -12.84 6.06 20.02
N HIS A 935 -11.56 6.31 20.39
CA HIS A 935 -11.07 6.34 21.77
C HIS A 935 -10.75 7.76 22.25
N ALA A 936 -11.55 8.75 21.83
CA ALA A 936 -11.42 10.13 22.31
C ALA A 936 -11.55 10.18 23.84
N GLY A 937 -10.56 10.80 24.50
CA GLY A 937 -10.50 10.89 25.96
C GLY A 937 -10.05 9.62 26.68
N GLU A 938 -9.90 8.49 25.99
CA GLU A 938 -9.26 7.28 26.52
C GLU A 938 -7.78 7.19 26.10
N LEU A 939 -7.44 7.63 24.89
CA LEU A 939 -6.08 7.67 24.35
C LEU A 939 -5.73 9.10 23.96
N GLY A 940 -4.42 9.41 23.88
CA GLY A 940 -3.90 10.68 23.40
C GLY A 940 -4.09 11.89 24.34
N GLU A 941 -4.53 11.66 25.59
CA GLU A 941 -4.69 12.66 26.64
C GLU A 941 -4.32 12.10 28.00
N ILE A 942 -3.85 12.96 28.93
CA ILE A 942 -3.60 12.61 30.34
C ILE A 942 -4.71 13.23 31.19
N ARG A 943 -5.76 12.46 31.46
CA ARG A 943 -6.95 12.90 32.19
C ARG A 943 -7.55 11.74 32.99
N PRO A 944 -8.31 12.01 34.06
CA PRO A 944 -9.03 10.94 34.76
C PRO A 944 -9.87 10.07 33.83
N GLY A 945 -9.71 8.75 33.96
CA GLY A 945 -10.36 7.72 33.12
C GLY A 945 -9.60 7.33 31.85
N ALA A 946 -8.60 8.09 31.42
CA ALA A 946 -7.76 7.73 30.27
C ALA A 946 -6.85 6.54 30.59
N GLN A 947 -6.47 5.77 29.59
CA GLN A 947 -5.44 4.75 29.70
C GLN A 947 -4.12 5.40 30.13
N ALA A 948 -3.36 4.73 30.97
CA ALA A 948 -2.02 5.19 31.35
C ALA A 948 -1.01 4.86 30.22
N ASP A 949 -1.21 5.51 29.09
CA ASP A 949 -0.33 5.48 27.92
C ASP A 949 0.42 6.82 27.87
N LEU A 950 1.62 6.84 28.47
CA LEU A 950 2.38 8.04 28.77
C LEU A 950 3.81 7.95 28.23
N SER A 951 4.34 9.09 27.79
CA SER A 951 5.75 9.24 27.46
C SER A 951 6.38 10.26 28.39
N PHE A 952 7.55 9.97 28.93
CA PHE A 952 8.31 10.85 29.83
C PHE A 952 9.60 11.27 29.13
N VAL A 953 9.69 12.53 28.80
CA VAL A 953 10.74 13.08 27.91
C VAL A 953 11.60 14.11 28.64
N THR A 954 12.84 14.28 28.18
CA THR A 954 13.70 15.37 28.61
C THR A 954 13.35 16.63 27.84
N GLY A 955 13.13 17.76 28.55
CA GLY A 955 12.83 19.07 27.94
C GLY A 955 11.33 19.34 27.77
N ASP A 956 11.01 20.39 27.00
CA ASP A 956 9.65 20.87 26.76
C ASP A 956 9.24 20.63 25.29
N PRO A 957 8.36 19.66 24.98
CA PRO A 957 7.96 19.34 23.63
C PRO A 957 7.07 20.41 22.97
N LEU A 958 6.53 21.37 23.73
CA LEU A 958 5.77 22.50 23.19
C LEU A 958 6.65 23.67 22.79
N SER A 959 7.88 23.75 23.35
CA SER A 959 8.88 24.77 22.97
C SER A 959 9.83 24.26 21.89
N ASP A 960 10.23 22.98 21.98
CA ASP A 960 11.07 22.31 21.00
C ASP A 960 10.51 20.91 20.69
N ILE A 961 10.01 20.73 19.49
CA ILE A 961 9.40 19.47 19.04
C ILE A 961 10.37 18.27 19.13
N ARG A 962 11.70 18.51 19.12
CA ARG A 962 12.73 17.47 19.27
C ARG A 962 12.66 16.78 20.62
N ALA A 963 12.22 17.50 21.66
CA ALA A 963 12.05 16.96 23.00
C ALA A 963 11.04 15.79 23.03
N ALA A 964 10.06 15.75 22.12
CA ALA A 964 9.10 14.64 22.04
C ALA A 964 9.77 13.28 21.75
N ALA A 965 10.96 13.28 21.13
CA ALA A 965 11.75 12.08 20.88
C ALA A 965 12.74 11.74 22.01
N ALA A 966 12.97 12.67 22.95
CA ALA A 966 13.95 12.50 24.04
C ALA A 966 13.38 11.66 25.20
N VAL A 967 12.80 10.52 24.85
CA VAL A 967 12.11 9.60 25.78
C VAL A 967 13.12 8.93 26.71
N GLN A 968 12.82 8.91 28.01
CA GLN A 968 13.58 8.20 29.03
C GLN A 968 12.77 7.02 29.59
N LEU A 969 11.46 7.23 29.77
CA LEU A 969 10.52 6.24 30.24
C LEU A 969 9.27 6.26 29.36
N VAL A 970 8.65 5.10 29.17
CA VAL A 970 7.38 4.98 28.48
C VAL A 970 6.45 4.08 29.27
N MET A 971 5.17 4.40 29.27
CA MET A 971 4.15 3.61 29.94
C MET A 971 3.04 3.25 28.96
N LYS A 972 2.67 1.97 28.91
CA LYS A 972 1.55 1.47 28.12
C LYS A 972 0.57 0.72 29.02
N GLY A 973 -0.66 1.24 29.17
CA GLY A 973 -1.67 0.63 30.04
C GLY A 973 -1.18 0.46 31.48
N GLY A 974 -0.37 1.39 31.97
CA GLY A 974 0.25 1.36 33.29
C GLY A 974 1.51 0.49 33.44
N ALA A 975 1.90 -0.26 32.40
CA ALA A 975 3.18 -0.98 32.39
C ALA A 975 4.31 0.01 32.03
N LEU A 976 5.24 0.23 32.97
CA LEU A 976 6.38 1.12 32.80
C LEU A 976 7.56 0.36 32.21
N HIS A 977 8.20 0.95 31.21
CA HIS A 977 9.45 0.51 30.59
C HIS A 977 10.46 1.65 30.61
N THR A 978 11.70 1.36 31.01
CA THR A 978 12.84 2.23 30.71
C THR A 978 13.29 2.00 29.27
N VAL A 979 13.99 2.97 28.68
CA VAL A 979 14.62 2.76 27.37
C VAL A 979 15.60 1.60 27.43
N ASP A 980 16.40 1.49 28.49
CA ASP A 980 17.37 0.39 28.68
C ASP A 980 16.70 -0.99 28.69
N ASP A 981 15.53 -1.16 29.36
CA ASP A 981 14.80 -2.42 29.35
C ASP A 981 14.33 -2.82 27.94
N LEU A 982 14.00 -1.82 27.10
CA LEU A 982 13.59 -2.05 25.71
C LEU A 982 14.77 -2.45 24.82
N LEU A 983 15.97 -1.90 25.09
CA LEU A 983 17.19 -2.17 24.32
C LEU A 983 17.88 -3.49 24.74
N ALA A 984 17.80 -3.84 26.02
CA ALA A 984 18.58 -4.91 26.62
C ALA A 984 18.60 -6.26 25.85
N PRO A 985 17.49 -6.76 25.29
CA PRO A 985 17.51 -8.03 24.54
C PRO A 985 18.34 -7.98 23.25
N PHE A 986 18.62 -6.78 22.72
CA PHE A 986 19.34 -6.58 21.46
C PHE A 986 20.66 -5.82 21.61
N ALA A 987 20.99 -5.36 22.82
CA ALA A 987 22.24 -4.67 23.11
C ALA A 987 23.46 -5.62 23.06
N THR A 988 23.26 -6.88 23.45
CA THR A 988 24.30 -7.92 23.41
C THR A 988 23.67 -9.26 23.04
N HIS A 989 24.30 -9.98 22.11
CA HIS A 989 23.88 -11.31 21.73
C HIS A 989 24.88 -12.36 22.18
N ALA A 990 24.37 -13.50 22.66
CA ALA A 990 25.23 -14.64 22.92
C ALA A 990 25.82 -15.16 21.60
N ALA A 991 27.12 -15.39 21.59
CA ALA A 991 27.79 -16.02 20.47
C ALA A 991 27.36 -17.49 20.39
N VAL A 992 26.37 -17.80 19.55
CA VAL A 992 25.94 -19.16 19.25
C VAL A 992 26.53 -19.60 17.93
N PRO A 993 27.34 -20.68 17.91
CA PRO A 993 27.88 -21.19 16.67
C PRO A 993 26.77 -21.54 15.66
N ALA A 994 26.96 -21.15 14.40
CA ALA A 994 26.09 -21.52 13.30
C ALA A 994 26.77 -22.56 12.39
N LEU A 995 25.96 -23.36 11.69
CA LEU A 995 26.44 -24.30 10.70
C LEU A 995 27.09 -23.57 9.52
N VAL A 996 26.47 -22.47 9.07
CA VAL A 996 26.95 -21.65 7.94
C VAL A 996 27.10 -20.19 8.38
N THR A 997 28.30 -19.63 8.15
CA THR A 997 28.61 -18.22 8.47
C THR A 997 29.24 -17.47 7.28
N THR A 998 29.52 -18.16 6.18
CA THR A 998 30.03 -17.54 4.96
C THR A 998 28.96 -16.78 4.24
N ALA A 999 29.18 -15.49 4.04
CA ALA A 999 28.21 -14.62 3.33
C ALA A 999 27.84 -15.23 1.95
N PRO A 1000 26.60 -15.06 1.52
CA PRO A 1000 26.19 -15.52 0.20
C PRO A 1000 26.98 -14.81 -0.90
N PRO A 1001 27.11 -15.42 -2.10
CA PRO A 1001 27.69 -14.73 -3.25
C PRO A 1001 26.88 -13.47 -3.61
N ALA A 1002 27.48 -12.58 -4.40
CA ALA A 1002 26.78 -11.40 -4.89
C ALA A 1002 25.55 -11.81 -5.72
N VAL A 1003 24.45 -11.11 -5.51
CA VAL A 1003 23.18 -11.38 -6.21
C VAL A 1003 23.33 -11.04 -7.69
N HIS A 1004 22.91 -11.96 -8.56
CA HIS A 1004 22.83 -11.78 -9.99
C HIS A 1004 21.38 -11.57 -10.43
N ASN A 1005 21.09 -10.40 -11.01
CA ASN A 1005 19.74 -10.04 -11.49
C ASN A 1005 19.66 -9.97 -13.02
N HIS A 1006 20.53 -10.71 -13.73
CA HIS A 1006 20.77 -10.54 -15.17
C HIS A 1006 19.83 -11.35 -16.08
N ASP A 1007 18.56 -11.46 -15.76
CA ASP A 1007 17.62 -11.94 -16.74
C ASP A 1007 17.03 -10.74 -17.50
N GLU A 1008 17.62 -10.39 -18.65
CA GLU A 1008 17.16 -9.28 -19.50
C GLU A 1008 15.71 -9.45 -19.98
N ALA A 1009 15.18 -10.68 -19.97
CA ALA A 1009 13.80 -10.96 -20.30
C ALA A 1009 12.80 -10.46 -19.23
N PHE A 1010 13.27 -10.20 -18.01
CA PHE A 1010 12.41 -9.86 -16.87
C PHE A 1010 12.87 -8.57 -16.19
N TRP A 1011 12.61 -7.42 -16.83
CA TRP A 1011 12.97 -6.09 -16.32
C TRP A 1011 12.44 -5.81 -14.90
N TRP A 1012 11.37 -6.48 -14.46
CA TRP A 1012 10.83 -6.35 -13.10
C TRP A 1012 11.66 -7.08 -12.03
N HIS A 1013 12.72 -7.81 -12.38
CA HIS A 1013 13.71 -8.33 -11.46
C HIS A 1013 14.83 -7.34 -11.18
N GLU A 1014 14.86 -6.19 -11.84
CA GLU A 1014 15.83 -5.14 -11.55
C GLU A 1014 15.69 -4.67 -10.09
N PRO A 1015 16.79 -4.55 -9.31
CA PRO A 1015 16.72 -4.15 -7.91
C PRO A 1015 16.03 -2.81 -7.69
N GLU A 1016 16.23 -1.85 -8.59
CA GLU A 1016 15.57 -0.54 -8.54
C GLU A 1016 14.05 -0.68 -8.61
N TRP A 1017 13.55 -1.53 -9.51
CA TRP A 1017 12.12 -1.76 -9.60
C TRP A 1017 11.60 -2.51 -8.38
N ALA A 1018 12.28 -3.59 -7.95
CA ALA A 1018 11.86 -4.41 -6.83
C ALA A 1018 11.89 -3.65 -5.49
N ASN A 1019 12.88 -2.76 -5.31
CA ASN A 1019 13.10 -2.04 -4.06
C ASN A 1019 12.49 -0.63 -4.01
N HIS A 1020 11.91 -0.13 -5.11
CA HIS A 1020 11.21 1.15 -5.08
C HIS A 1020 9.92 1.05 -4.28
N TYR A 1021 9.83 1.83 -3.24
CA TYR A 1021 8.65 2.02 -2.41
C TYR A 1021 7.74 3.12 -3.00
N CYS A 1022 6.48 3.16 -2.57
CA CYS A 1022 5.58 4.25 -2.91
C CYS A 1022 6.24 5.59 -2.54
N GLY A 1023 6.67 6.34 -3.53
CA GLY A 1023 7.21 7.69 -3.38
C GLY A 1023 6.35 8.67 -4.17
#